data_6497c6dfc5fe5afc0fce37242ecec528
#
_entry.id   6497c6dfc5fe5afc0fce37242ecec528
#
_cell.length_a   1.000
_cell.length_b   1.000
_cell.length_c   1.000
_cell.angle_alpha   90.00
_cell.angle_beta   90.00
_cell.angle_gamma   90.00
#
_symmetry.space_group_name_H-M   'P 1'
#
loop_
_entity.id
_entity.type
_entity.pdbx_description
1 polymer ?
#
loop_
_entity_poly.entity_id
_entity_poly.type
_entity_poly.pdbx_seq_one_letter_code
_entity_poly.pdbx_strand_id
1 'polypeptide(L)'
;MKAPLGLVLGATVVQANIVFHYVQPTCDSSSLNFSGCLPGQVCVLNNTCVPASLSTRADAPPREDGRCGKDFDDATCDSEDDYGGCCSSQGYCGKTGAHCLPKNGCQNGCESSTTSTSPQPTDHEPALGKPEETPTSDGTCGAANGGSICGDWELGSCCSMMGFCGNTSAHCGAGCQSGPCDQVPVSPAPGPVPAPPHPTPGSFKIVGDSGVPAMHAALMPNGKVMFLDKVENYTKLNLSNGRFAYSAEYDPVTNEVVPLRYKTNAFCAGGSFLANGTLLSIGGNGNLSWLDPEVEDGWKGLRYLTRSASDASLSGEDWIEPGNRLDTARWYPTVQTMPDATIFVASGSLNGLDPAKNENNNPTYEILDKNGVTKGESISMELLVKAQPYYMYPFIHLLADGNLFVFTSKSSEIFDVGGGRTVKSLPDLTGDYRTYPNTGGSVILPLSSANDWNAEIVICGGGAYQDITSPTDASCGRIAPLNEDADWEMDSMPEGRGMVEGTLLPDGTVLWLNGANKGAQGFGLAEDPTLEALIYDPAAKLGERWSTGAKSEIPRLYHSVALLLLDGTVLIAGSNPVDMPVLEATNETPFPTEFRMEIYTPPYLSGANAEKRPQNVELESKELKADGMTFEVLFDALDDAKEVEIVLYHGGFVTHSLHMGHRMLYLDTGGFEAGKTEQKVEATMPPNSNIAPPGPYVVYVVVDGVPAMGQFVMVG
;
A
#
# COMPACT_ATOMS: atom_id res chain seq x y z
N MET A 1 43.41 -38.96 18.94
CA MET A 1 43.84 -37.71 18.28
C MET A 1 42.66 -36.74 18.33
N LYS A 2 42.84 -35.62 19.05
CA LYS A 2 41.82 -34.63 19.38
C LYS A 2 41.49 -33.80 18.13
N ALA A 3 40.23 -33.66 17.82
CA ALA A 3 39.71 -32.66 16.89
C ALA A 3 39.59 -31.30 17.60
N PRO A 4 39.90 -30.18 16.96
CA PRO A 4 39.82 -28.87 17.59
C PRO A 4 38.38 -28.35 17.65
N LEU A 5 38.05 -27.79 18.81
CA LEU A 5 36.86 -26.97 19.04
C LEU A 5 36.90 -25.73 18.15
N GLY A 6 35.95 -25.58 17.26
CA GLY A 6 35.69 -24.34 16.56
C GLY A 6 34.99 -23.35 17.48
N LEU A 7 35.62 -22.23 17.71
CA LEU A 7 35.08 -21.07 18.41
C LEU A 7 33.98 -20.45 17.50
N VAL A 8 32.71 -20.57 17.88
CA VAL A 8 31.64 -19.79 17.27
C VAL A 8 31.63 -18.43 17.98
N LEU A 9 32.19 -17.44 17.32
CA LEU A 9 31.99 -16.04 17.71
C LEU A 9 30.53 -15.69 17.36
N GLY A 10 29.70 -15.52 18.39
CA GLY A 10 28.38 -14.94 18.27
C GLY A 10 28.48 -13.49 17.82
N ALA A 11 28.29 -13.24 16.56
CA ALA A 11 27.96 -11.91 16.10
C ALA A 11 26.51 -11.63 16.51
N THR A 12 26.28 -10.67 17.39
CA THR A 12 24.97 -10.05 17.58
C THR A 12 24.61 -9.33 16.29
N VAL A 13 23.89 -10.02 15.42
CA VAL A 13 23.25 -9.36 14.27
C VAL A 13 22.05 -8.63 14.84
N VAL A 14 22.13 -7.31 14.86
CA VAL A 14 20.93 -6.47 15.02
C VAL A 14 20.12 -6.66 13.74
N GLN A 15 19.19 -7.60 13.78
CA GLN A 15 18.23 -7.78 12.71
C GLN A 15 17.23 -6.64 12.75
N ALA A 16 17.23 -5.82 11.72
CA ALA A 16 16.12 -4.96 11.39
C ALA A 16 14.95 -5.83 10.90
N ASN A 17 14.21 -6.39 11.84
CA ASN A 17 12.97 -7.07 11.54
C ASN A 17 11.85 -6.16 12.00
N ILE A 18 11.02 -5.75 11.09
CA ILE A 18 9.64 -5.45 11.46
C ILE A 18 9.10 -6.76 11.94
N VAL A 19 8.91 -6.78 13.23
CA VAL A 19 8.68 -8.00 13.93
C VAL A 19 7.23 -8.35 13.80
N PHE A 20 6.95 -9.19 12.86
CA PHE A 20 5.96 -10.20 13.12
C PHE A 20 6.72 -11.51 13.28
N HIS A 21 7.27 -11.70 14.48
CA HIS A 21 8.04 -12.88 14.77
C HIS A 21 7.14 -14.06 15.06
N TYR A 22 7.16 -15.02 14.19
CA TYR A 22 7.11 -16.38 14.62
C TYR A 22 8.57 -16.83 14.85
N VAL A 23 9.02 -16.77 16.11
CA VAL A 23 10.31 -17.36 16.53
C VAL A 23 10.01 -18.77 16.97
N GLN A 24 10.49 -19.76 16.22
CA GLN A 24 10.52 -21.12 16.73
C GLN A 24 11.41 -21.18 17.98
N PRO A 25 10.92 -21.70 19.11
CA PRO A 25 11.69 -21.79 20.33
C PRO A 25 12.83 -22.80 20.18
N THR A 26 14.00 -22.42 20.65
CA THR A 26 15.15 -23.29 20.75
C THR A 26 15.38 -23.66 22.21
N CYS A 27 15.76 -24.92 22.48
CA CYS A 27 15.88 -25.47 23.80
C CYS A 27 17.27 -25.26 24.42
N ASP A 28 17.43 -24.20 25.20
CA ASP A 28 18.56 -24.02 26.11
C ASP A 28 18.05 -23.33 27.38
N SER A 29 18.03 -24.04 28.49
CA SER A 29 17.55 -23.56 29.78
C SER A 29 18.50 -22.59 30.48
N SER A 30 19.64 -22.22 29.89
CA SER A 30 20.64 -21.36 30.50
C SER A 30 20.94 -20.07 29.74
N SER A 31 20.33 -19.85 28.59
CA SER A 31 20.55 -18.64 27.79
C SER A 31 19.27 -18.16 27.11
N LEU A 32 19.13 -16.87 26.95
CA LEU A 32 18.04 -16.17 26.26
C LEU A 32 17.92 -16.48 24.74
N ASN A 33 18.49 -17.57 24.23
CA ASN A 33 18.46 -17.96 22.83
C ASN A 33 17.90 -19.37 22.68
N PHE A 34 16.84 -19.50 21.98
CA PHE A 34 16.05 -20.70 21.77
C PHE A 34 16.44 -21.43 20.47
N SER A 35 16.69 -22.72 20.49
CA SER A 35 16.72 -23.57 19.29
C SER A 35 16.31 -25.01 19.60
N GLY A 36 15.41 -25.54 18.80
CA GLY A 36 15.45 -26.89 18.29
C GLY A 36 14.77 -28.02 19.00
N CYS A 37 13.59 -27.89 19.59
CA CYS A 37 12.71 -29.05 19.76
C CYS A 37 11.78 -29.22 18.53
N LEU A 38 11.51 -30.47 18.15
CA LEU A 38 10.60 -30.80 17.06
C LEU A 38 9.14 -30.54 17.46
N PRO A 39 8.20 -30.30 16.52
CA PRO A 39 6.77 -30.19 16.82
C PRO A 39 6.28 -31.33 17.69
N GLY A 40 5.62 -31.00 18.84
CA GLY A 40 5.13 -31.98 19.80
C GLY A 40 6.09 -32.34 20.92
N GLN A 41 7.22 -31.66 21.06
CA GLN A 41 8.18 -31.78 22.15
C GLN A 41 8.28 -30.49 22.95
N VAL A 42 8.51 -30.60 24.27
CA VAL A 42 8.76 -29.48 25.19
C VAL A 42 10.15 -29.57 25.80
N CYS A 43 10.77 -28.40 26.01
CA CYS A 43 12.07 -28.32 26.69
C CYS A 43 11.90 -28.35 28.18
N VAL A 44 12.60 -29.26 28.89
CA VAL A 44 12.62 -29.33 30.34
C VAL A 44 13.92 -28.78 30.90
N LEU A 45 13.95 -28.46 32.21
CA LEU A 45 15.01 -27.74 32.93
C LEU A 45 16.46 -28.26 32.78
N ASN A 46 16.70 -29.34 32.04
CA ASN A 46 18.03 -29.87 31.74
C ASN A 46 18.38 -29.79 30.25
N ASN A 47 17.78 -28.89 29.51
CA ASN A 47 18.00 -28.69 28.05
C ASN A 47 17.63 -29.91 27.18
N THR A 48 16.68 -30.73 27.62
CA THR A 48 16.23 -31.92 26.89
C THR A 48 14.84 -31.73 26.37
N CYS A 49 14.63 -32.03 25.08
CA CYS A 49 13.31 -32.06 24.46
C CYS A 49 12.61 -33.37 24.84
N VAL A 50 11.44 -33.30 25.47
CA VAL A 50 10.59 -34.46 25.79
C VAL A 50 9.24 -34.34 25.14
N PRO A 51 8.57 -35.46 24.78
CA PRO A 51 7.21 -35.42 24.27
C PRO A 51 6.26 -34.75 25.26
N ALA A 52 5.40 -33.85 24.76
CA ALA A 52 4.44 -33.11 25.60
C ALA A 52 3.48 -34.01 26.43
N SER A 53 3.32 -35.27 26.06
CA SER A 53 2.53 -36.27 26.75
C SER A 53 3.16 -36.80 28.06
N LEU A 54 4.39 -36.41 28.38
CA LEU A 54 5.13 -36.86 29.59
C LEU A 54 5.24 -35.82 30.69
N SER A 55 4.70 -34.61 30.53
CA SER A 55 4.65 -33.59 31.55
C SER A 55 3.40 -33.75 32.42
N THR A 56 3.58 -34.05 33.69
CA THR A 56 2.49 -34.17 34.68
C THR A 56 1.95 -32.76 35.01
N ARG A 57 0.61 -32.60 34.92
CA ARG A 57 -0.16 -31.39 35.24
C ARG A 57 0.17 -30.86 36.66
N ALA A 58 0.89 -29.76 36.70
CA ALA A 58 0.76 -28.70 37.70
C ALA A 58 0.63 -27.40 36.86
N ASP A 59 -0.14 -26.42 37.34
CA ASP A 59 -0.26 -25.12 36.66
C ASP A 59 1.12 -24.65 36.22
N ALA A 60 1.34 -24.51 34.91
CA ALA A 60 2.64 -24.15 34.39
C ALA A 60 2.95 -22.69 34.82
N PRO A 61 4.18 -22.38 35.20
CA PRO A 61 4.56 -21.03 35.64
C PRO A 61 4.30 -20.02 34.48
N PRO A 62 4.14 -18.73 34.85
CA PRO A 62 4.08 -17.66 33.88
C PRO A 62 5.24 -17.70 32.89
N ARG A 63 4.97 -17.39 31.63
CA ARG A 63 5.98 -17.35 30.55
C ARG A 63 6.47 -15.92 30.33
N GLU A 64 7.76 -15.77 30.15
CA GLU A 64 8.38 -14.48 29.87
C GLU A 64 7.94 -13.85 28.53
N ASP A 65 7.35 -14.63 27.61
CA ASP A 65 6.86 -14.18 26.31
C ASP A 65 5.40 -13.69 26.35
N GLY A 66 4.76 -13.65 27.54
CA GLY A 66 3.37 -13.21 27.72
C GLY A 66 2.32 -14.16 27.14
N ARG A 67 2.68 -15.39 26.72
CA ARG A 67 1.76 -16.43 26.24
C ARG A 67 1.24 -17.27 27.40
N CYS A 68 -0.02 -17.72 27.28
CA CYS A 68 -0.71 -18.42 28.37
C CYS A 68 -1.83 -19.35 27.85
N GLY A 69 -2.38 -20.19 28.73
CA GLY A 69 -3.55 -21.02 28.45
C GLY A 69 -3.26 -22.30 27.70
N LYS A 70 -4.30 -22.92 27.18
CA LYS A 70 -4.32 -24.31 26.68
C LYS A 70 -3.32 -24.60 25.56
N ASP A 71 -3.09 -23.62 24.70
CA ASP A 71 -2.21 -23.78 23.55
C ASP A 71 -0.74 -23.50 23.89
N PHE A 72 -0.48 -23.13 25.17
CA PHE A 72 0.85 -22.81 25.71
C PHE A 72 1.10 -23.54 27.03
N ASP A 73 0.88 -24.85 27.01
CA ASP A 73 1.13 -25.78 28.13
C ASP A 73 0.37 -25.44 29.43
N ASP A 74 -0.81 -24.85 29.31
CA ASP A 74 -1.61 -24.33 30.42
C ASP A 74 -0.87 -23.28 31.27
N ALA A 75 0.09 -22.56 30.69
CA ALA A 75 0.82 -21.50 31.35
C ALA A 75 -0.12 -20.44 31.95
N THR A 76 0.18 -19.97 33.15
CA THR A 76 -0.57 -18.90 33.82
C THR A 76 0.03 -17.54 33.48
N CYS A 77 -0.68 -16.46 33.82
CA CYS A 77 -0.19 -15.10 33.74
C CYS A 77 0.24 -14.61 35.11
N ASP A 78 1.34 -13.84 35.18
CA ASP A 78 1.76 -13.18 36.42
C ASP A 78 1.08 -11.79 36.49
N SER A 79 0.46 -11.50 37.63
CA SER A 79 -0.19 -10.21 37.88
C SER A 79 0.82 -9.08 38.15
N GLU A 80 2.08 -9.43 38.46
CA GLU A 80 3.15 -8.49 38.70
C GLU A 80 3.99 -8.18 37.46
N ASP A 81 3.82 -8.97 36.39
CA ASP A 81 4.44 -8.72 35.08
C ASP A 81 3.77 -7.58 34.29
N ASP A 82 4.53 -6.99 33.39
CA ASP A 82 4.06 -5.92 32.49
C ASP A 82 2.86 -6.32 31.64
N TYR A 83 2.74 -7.59 31.30
CA TYR A 83 1.63 -8.13 30.50
C TYR A 83 0.31 -8.18 31.30
N GLY A 84 0.32 -8.57 32.57
CA GLY A 84 -0.86 -8.66 33.45
C GLY A 84 -1.37 -10.07 33.68
N GLY A 85 -2.23 -10.24 34.71
CA GLY A 85 -2.56 -11.52 35.33
C GLY A 85 -3.68 -12.35 34.68
N CYS A 86 -4.28 -11.93 33.58
CA CYS A 86 -5.41 -12.62 32.94
C CYS A 86 -5.03 -13.20 31.56
N CYS A 87 -5.40 -14.45 31.30
CA CYS A 87 -5.18 -15.10 30.02
C CYS A 87 -6.39 -14.99 29.10
N SER A 88 -6.26 -14.35 27.96
CA SER A 88 -7.32 -14.24 26.97
C SER A 88 -7.67 -15.58 26.30
N SER A 89 -8.78 -15.63 25.57
CA SER A 89 -9.16 -16.76 24.70
C SER A 89 -8.14 -17.06 23.61
N GLN A 90 -7.29 -16.10 23.27
CA GLN A 90 -6.24 -16.19 22.27
C GLN A 90 -4.86 -16.59 22.82
N GLY A 91 -4.77 -16.87 24.13
CA GLY A 91 -3.53 -17.31 24.76
C GLY A 91 -2.51 -16.20 25.05
N TYR A 92 -2.98 -14.96 25.32
CA TYR A 92 -2.13 -13.84 25.69
C TYR A 92 -2.49 -13.32 27.08
N CYS A 93 -1.46 -12.99 27.86
CA CYS A 93 -1.61 -12.33 29.14
C CYS A 93 -1.99 -10.85 28.94
N GLY A 94 -2.89 -10.33 29.80
CA GLY A 94 -3.34 -8.96 29.74
C GLY A 94 -4.09 -8.51 30.98
N LYS A 95 -4.38 -7.19 31.04
CA LYS A 95 -5.09 -6.51 32.16
C LYS A 95 -6.47 -6.01 31.77
N THR A 96 -6.86 -6.15 30.49
CA THR A 96 -8.11 -5.58 29.98
C THR A 96 -9.27 -6.57 30.07
N GLY A 97 -10.51 -6.05 29.92
CA GLY A 97 -11.70 -6.89 29.88
C GLY A 97 -11.69 -7.96 28.78
N ALA A 98 -10.94 -7.76 27.70
CA ALA A 98 -10.73 -8.76 26.65
C ALA A 98 -9.96 -10.00 27.15
N HIS A 99 -9.09 -9.81 28.15
CA HIS A 99 -8.27 -10.87 28.77
C HIS A 99 -8.93 -11.45 30.03
N CYS A 100 -9.60 -10.60 30.83
CA CYS A 100 -10.04 -10.93 32.19
C CYS A 100 -11.50 -11.36 32.32
N LEU A 101 -12.36 -10.95 31.39
CA LEU A 101 -13.81 -11.23 31.51
C LEU A 101 -14.14 -12.66 31.01
N PRO A 102 -14.83 -13.49 31.85
CA PRO A 102 -15.23 -14.84 31.44
C PRO A 102 -16.08 -14.89 30.18
N LYS A 103 -16.91 -13.88 29.94
CA LYS A 103 -17.73 -13.78 28.70
C LYS A 103 -16.91 -13.62 27.41
N ASN A 104 -15.66 -13.19 27.53
CA ASN A 104 -14.73 -13.04 26.41
C ASN A 104 -13.80 -14.25 26.26
N GLY A 105 -14.05 -15.33 27.00
CA GLY A 105 -13.30 -16.57 26.90
C GLY A 105 -11.99 -16.58 27.68
N CYS A 106 -11.85 -15.75 28.71
CA CYS A 106 -10.70 -15.77 29.62
C CYS A 106 -10.40 -17.22 30.09
N GLN A 107 -9.13 -17.66 29.98
CA GLN A 107 -8.70 -19.02 30.25
C GLN A 107 -8.18 -19.23 31.69
N ASN A 108 -7.44 -18.26 32.26
CA ASN A 108 -7.00 -18.23 33.66
C ASN A 108 -6.80 -16.80 34.14
N GLY A 109 -6.74 -16.58 35.45
CA GLY A 109 -6.65 -15.24 36.05
C GLY A 109 -7.92 -14.40 35.91
N CYS A 110 -9.06 -14.99 35.59
CA CYS A 110 -10.29 -14.29 35.21
C CYS A 110 -10.95 -13.56 36.39
N GLU A 111 -11.58 -12.43 36.10
CA GLU A 111 -12.40 -11.71 37.09
C GLU A 111 -13.61 -12.53 37.51
N SER A 112 -13.89 -12.58 38.82
CA SER A 112 -15.02 -13.32 39.37
C SER A 112 -16.33 -12.66 38.94
N SER A 113 -17.23 -13.42 38.30
CA SER A 113 -18.59 -12.98 37.97
C SER A 113 -19.44 -12.85 39.25
N THR A 114 -19.36 -11.73 39.93
CA THR A 114 -20.38 -11.33 40.91
C THR A 114 -21.41 -10.45 40.23
N THR A 115 -22.61 -10.97 40.07
CA THR A 115 -23.80 -10.23 39.73
C THR A 115 -24.00 -9.07 40.67
N SER A 116 -23.96 -7.84 40.16
CA SER A 116 -24.56 -6.73 40.87
C SER A 116 -25.48 -5.93 39.95
N THR A 117 -26.73 -5.95 40.37
CA THR A 117 -27.82 -5.10 39.96
C THR A 117 -27.45 -3.61 40.11
N SER A 118 -27.82 -2.86 39.09
CA SER A 118 -27.75 -1.42 39.04
C SER A 118 -28.47 -0.77 40.25
N PRO A 119 -27.92 0.29 40.82
CA PRO A 119 -28.73 1.35 41.38
C PRO A 119 -28.44 2.72 40.73
N GLN A 120 -29.51 3.48 40.60
CA GLN A 120 -29.63 4.87 40.20
C GLN A 120 -28.92 5.81 41.20
N PRO A 121 -28.52 7.03 40.79
CA PRO A 121 -27.57 7.86 41.54
C PRO A 121 -28.18 8.60 42.69
N THR A 122 -27.49 8.63 43.82
CA THR A 122 -27.64 9.64 44.87
C THR A 122 -26.29 10.21 45.23
N ASP A 123 -26.27 11.56 45.31
CA ASP A 123 -25.14 12.38 45.69
C ASP A 123 -24.49 11.98 47.03
N HIS A 124 -23.14 11.96 47.03
CA HIS A 124 -22.25 12.62 48.00
C HIS A 124 -20.79 12.14 47.83
N GLU A 125 -19.92 13.14 47.64
CA GLU A 125 -18.46 13.07 47.65
C GLU A 125 -17.88 12.53 48.99
N PRO A 126 -16.63 11.96 48.99
CA PRO A 126 -15.46 12.81 48.98
C PRO A 126 -14.30 12.39 48.05
N ALA A 127 -13.58 13.38 47.58
CA ALA A 127 -12.43 13.35 46.72
C ALA A 127 -11.31 12.39 47.17
N LEU A 128 -10.96 11.41 46.35
CA LEU A 128 -9.64 10.79 46.30
C LEU A 128 -8.84 11.44 45.18
N GLY A 129 -7.65 11.93 45.47
CA GLY A 129 -6.82 12.74 44.60
C GLY A 129 -6.58 12.08 43.25
N LYS A 130 -6.82 12.88 42.18
CA LYS A 130 -6.38 12.56 40.83
C LYS A 130 -4.87 12.24 40.82
N PRO A 131 -4.41 11.21 40.12
CA PRO A 131 -2.97 11.08 39.85
C PRO A 131 -2.50 12.39 39.21
N GLU A 132 -1.35 12.87 39.61
CA GLU A 132 -0.72 14.07 39.03
C GLU A 132 -0.45 13.80 37.55
N GLU A 133 -1.21 14.42 36.67
CA GLU A 133 -1.08 14.30 35.22
C GLU A 133 0.28 14.91 34.82
N THR A 134 1.24 14.07 34.45
CA THR A 134 2.59 14.52 34.05
C THR A 134 2.57 14.85 32.55
N PRO A 135 2.86 16.09 32.13
CA PRO A 135 2.99 16.42 30.71
C PRO A 135 4.13 15.64 30.07
N THR A 136 3.91 15.25 28.79
CA THR A 136 4.93 14.58 28.00
C THR A 136 6.17 15.46 27.78
N SER A 137 7.32 14.83 27.67
CA SER A 137 8.58 15.50 27.29
C SER A 137 9.10 15.10 25.90
N ASP A 138 8.44 14.11 25.26
CA ASP A 138 8.86 13.54 23.97
C ASP A 138 7.70 13.33 22.99
N GLY A 139 6.49 13.81 23.32
CA GLY A 139 5.30 13.68 22.49
C GLY A 139 4.57 12.33 22.62
N THR A 140 5.03 11.43 23.50
CA THR A 140 4.30 10.20 23.83
C THR A 140 3.37 10.43 25.02
N CYS A 141 2.25 9.70 25.10
CA CYS A 141 1.20 9.92 26.11
C CYS A 141 0.37 8.67 26.36
N GLY A 142 -0.50 8.73 27.38
CA GLY A 142 -1.48 7.68 27.65
C GLY A 142 -0.96 6.53 28.48
N ALA A 143 -1.82 5.52 28.70
CA ALA A 143 -1.58 4.43 29.64
C ALA A 143 -0.30 3.61 29.33
N ALA A 144 0.00 3.40 28.07
CA ALA A 144 1.20 2.68 27.62
C ALA A 144 2.52 3.46 27.86
N ASN A 145 2.43 4.79 28.06
CA ASN A 145 3.56 5.69 28.25
C ASN A 145 3.54 6.33 29.66
N GLY A 146 3.36 5.51 30.69
CA GLY A 146 3.40 5.93 32.09
C GLY A 146 2.23 6.84 32.53
N GLY A 147 1.15 6.92 31.75
CA GLY A 147 -0.01 7.78 32.03
C GLY A 147 0.25 9.26 31.75
N SER A 148 1.30 9.61 31.01
CA SER A 148 1.57 11.00 30.62
C SER A 148 0.47 11.59 29.76
N ILE A 149 0.27 12.90 29.87
CA ILE A 149 -0.67 13.66 29.05
C ILE A 149 0.08 14.57 28.08
N CYS A 150 -0.60 14.99 27.02
CA CYS A 150 0.01 15.90 26.04
C CYS A 150 0.21 17.32 26.56
N GLY A 151 -0.69 17.82 27.42
CA GLY A 151 -0.60 19.19 27.94
C GLY A 151 -0.56 20.21 26.80
N ASP A 152 0.43 21.11 26.86
CA ASP A 152 0.68 22.13 25.83
C ASP A 152 1.73 21.67 24.80
N TRP A 153 1.74 20.38 24.44
CA TRP A 153 2.68 19.86 23.45
C TRP A 153 2.52 20.59 22.10
N GLU A 154 3.64 20.96 21.47
CA GLU A 154 3.67 21.82 20.28
C GLU A 154 2.89 21.29 19.07
N LEU A 155 2.75 19.94 18.93
CA LEU A 155 2.01 19.30 17.86
C LEU A 155 0.54 19.04 18.19
N GLY A 156 0.10 19.34 19.42
CA GLY A 156 -1.28 19.24 19.87
C GLY A 156 -1.46 18.57 21.22
N SER A 157 -2.61 18.83 21.83
CA SER A 157 -2.92 18.48 23.22
C SER A 157 -3.74 17.20 23.41
N CYS A 158 -4.16 16.53 22.33
CA CYS A 158 -4.88 15.27 22.40
C CYS A 158 -3.92 14.08 22.38
N CYS A 159 -4.15 13.11 23.26
CA CYS A 159 -3.46 11.84 23.25
C CYS A 159 -4.22 10.83 22.42
N SER A 160 -3.66 10.40 21.31
CA SER A 160 -4.27 9.38 20.45
C SER A 160 -4.37 8.02 21.15
N MET A 161 -5.19 7.12 20.62
CA MET A 161 -5.28 5.73 21.04
C MET A 161 -3.91 5.02 21.03
N MET A 162 -3.01 5.44 20.13
CA MET A 162 -1.67 4.89 19.98
C MET A 162 -0.63 5.52 20.91
N GLY A 163 -1.04 6.46 21.78
CA GLY A 163 -0.14 7.06 22.75
C GLY A 163 0.73 8.20 22.24
N PHE A 164 0.30 8.91 21.18
CA PHE A 164 1.01 10.07 20.64
C PHE A 164 0.19 11.35 20.74
N CYS A 165 0.85 12.45 20.96
CA CYS A 165 0.24 13.76 21.07
C CYS A 165 0.05 14.45 19.71
N GLY A 166 -1.12 15.03 19.51
CA GLY A 166 -1.45 15.78 18.30
C GLY A 166 -2.78 16.51 18.41
N ASN A 167 -3.16 17.20 17.33
CA ASN A 167 -4.40 17.98 17.27
C ASN A 167 -5.33 17.58 16.10
N THR A 168 -5.00 16.51 15.39
CA THR A 168 -5.86 15.98 14.32
C THR A 168 -6.95 15.06 14.88
N SER A 169 -7.96 14.71 14.08
CA SER A 169 -8.98 13.73 14.46
C SER A 169 -8.40 12.37 14.82
N ALA A 170 -7.25 12.00 14.26
CA ALA A 170 -6.51 10.77 14.63
C ALA A 170 -6.01 10.82 16.09
N HIS A 171 -5.84 12.00 16.67
CA HIS A 171 -5.39 12.18 18.05
C HIS A 171 -6.54 12.53 19.00
N CYS A 172 -7.47 13.39 18.54
CA CYS A 172 -8.56 13.91 19.34
C CYS A 172 -9.87 13.11 19.19
N GLY A 173 -9.99 12.29 18.14
CA GLY A 173 -11.19 11.51 17.81
C GLY A 173 -11.33 10.22 18.60
N ALA A 174 -11.93 9.20 17.97
CA ALA A 174 -12.21 7.92 18.60
C ALA A 174 -10.96 7.26 19.20
N GLY A 175 -11.05 6.87 20.47
CA GLY A 175 -9.92 6.29 21.23
C GLY A 175 -8.93 7.30 21.80
N CYS A 176 -9.22 8.61 21.71
CA CYS A 176 -8.45 9.63 22.40
C CYS A 176 -8.40 9.35 23.91
N GLN A 177 -7.18 9.26 24.47
CA GLN A 177 -6.95 8.85 25.85
C GLN A 177 -6.97 10.02 26.85
N SER A 178 -6.54 11.22 26.43
CA SER A 178 -6.53 12.43 27.25
C SER A 178 -6.42 13.69 26.38
N GLY A 179 -6.69 14.85 26.97
CA GLY A 179 -6.71 16.15 26.28
C GLY A 179 -8.11 16.56 25.84
N PRO A 180 -8.26 17.52 24.94
CA PRO A 180 -9.54 17.99 24.44
C PRO A 180 -10.10 17.01 23.38
N CYS A 181 -10.28 15.74 23.79
CA CYS A 181 -10.85 14.72 22.92
C CYS A 181 -12.17 15.20 22.33
N ASP A 182 -12.32 15.12 21.02
CA ASP A 182 -13.48 15.63 20.32
C ASP A 182 -14.74 14.89 20.74
N GLN A 183 -15.63 15.63 21.39
CA GLN A 183 -17.01 15.21 21.67
C GLN A 183 -17.93 15.53 20.49
N VAL A 184 -17.35 15.93 19.35
CA VAL A 184 -18.13 16.11 18.12
C VAL A 184 -18.57 14.72 17.68
N PRO A 185 -19.87 14.48 17.49
CA PRO A 185 -20.31 13.27 16.81
C PRO A 185 -19.76 13.36 15.39
N VAL A 186 -18.61 12.75 15.13
CA VAL A 186 -18.17 12.47 13.77
C VAL A 186 -19.30 11.60 13.22
N SER A 187 -19.97 12.06 12.17
CA SER A 187 -20.91 11.20 11.46
C SER A 187 -20.16 9.91 11.13
N PRO A 188 -20.64 8.76 11.59
CA PRO A 188 -19.93 7.52 11.32
C PRO A 188 -19.76 7.41 9.80
N ALA A 189 -18.60 6.95 9.35
CA ALA A 189 -18.40 6.64 7.94
C ALA A 189 -19.50 5.68 7.46
N PRO A 190 -19.97 5.80 6.21
CA PRO A 190 -20.98 4.90 5.69
C PRO A 190 -20.47 3.46 5.73
N GLY A 191 -21.29 2.55 6.25
CA GLY A 191 -21.01 1.11 6.21
C GLY A 191 -21.17 0.55 4.80
N PRO A 192 -20.87 -0.75 4.60
CA PRO A 192 -20.98 -1.41 3.30
C PRO A 192 -22.36 -1.23 2.67
N VAL A 193 -22.41 -0.88 1.39
CA VAL A 193 -23.65 -0.72 0.60
C VAL A 193 -23.63 -1.72 -0.55
N PRO A 194 -24.58 -2.67 -0.63
CA PRO A 194 -24.61 -3.65 -1.71
C PRO A 194 -24.61 -2.98 -3.09
N ALA A 195 -23.70 -3.39 -3.96
CA ALA A 195 -23.63 -2.95 -5.35
C ALA A 195 -24.31 -3.96 -6.28
N PRO A 196 -25.07 -3.52 -7.29
CA PRO A 196 -25.67 -4.42 -8.26
C PRO A 196 -24.60 -5.11 -9.12
N PRO A 197 -24.84 -6.31 -9.65
CA PRO A 197 -23.97 -6.90 -10.65
C PRO A 197 -23.91 -6.02 -11.90
N HIS A 198 -22.71 -5.83 -12.44
CA HIS A 198 -22.54 -5.14 -13.71
C HIS A 198 -23.16 -6.00 -14.84
N PRO A 199 -23.92 -5.42 -15.79
CA PRO A 199 -24.57 -6.18 -16.87
C PRO A 199 -23.59 -7.03 -17.69
N THR A 200 -22.36 -6.55 -17.83
CA THR A 200 -21.23 -7.26 -18.46
C THR A 200 -20.09 -7.26 -17.47
N PRO A 201 -19.94 -8.31 -16.63
CA PRO A 201 -19.06 -8.27 -15.48
C PRO A 201 -17.56 -8.34 -15.82
N GLY A 202 -17.19 -8.50 -17.09
CA GLY A 202 -15.82 -8.81 -17.49
C GLY A 202 -15.46 -10.27 -17.22
N SER A 203 -14.17 -10.58 -17.21
CA SER A 203 -13.69 -11.94 -16.91
C SER A 203 -12.23 -11.96 -16.48
N PHE A 204 -11.87 -12.92 -15.60
CA PHE A 204 -10.49 -13.23 -15.27
C PHE A 204 -9.98 -14.41 -16.07
N LYS A 205 -8.70 -14.38 -16.43
CA LYS A 205 -8.00 -15.48 -17.10
C LYS A 205 -6.56 -15.57 -16.60
N ILE A 206 -6.15 -16.73 -16.12
CA ILE A 206 -4.74 -17.00 -15.80
C ILE A 206 -3.97 -17.08 -17.13
N VAL A 207 -2.84 -16.36 -17.21
CA VAL A 207 -2.04 -16.22 -18.44
C VAL A 207 -0.61 -16.72 -18.33
N GLY A 208 -0.04 -16.81 -17.14
CA GLY A 208 1.33 -17.27 -16.93
C GLY A 208 1.81 -17.04 -15.52
N ASP A 209 3.13 -17.10 -15.34
CA ASP A 209 3.82 -16.82 -14.08
C ASP A 209 4.71 -15.58 -14.21
N SER A 210 4.73 -14.73 -13.18
CA SER A 210 5.60 -13.54 -13.10
C SER A 210 7.09 -13.86 -12.91
N GLY A 211 7.38 -15.09 -12.48
CA GLY A 211 8.74 -15.54 -12.17
C GLY A 211 9.32 -15.02 -10.86
N VAL A 212 8.93 -13.82 -10.44
CA VAL A 212 9.21 -13.21 -9.12
C VAL A 212 7.91 -12.89 -8.41
N PRO A 213 7.86 -12.71 -7.08
CA PRO A 213 6.61 -12.44 -6.35
C PRO A 213 5.87 -11.12 -6.69
N ALA A 214 6.46 -10.28 -7.55
CA ALA A 214 5.84 -9.11 -8.19
C ALA A 214 5.28 -8.05 -7.21
N MET A 215 6.09 -7.64 -6.23
CA MET A 215 5.73 -6.58 -5.27
C MET A 215 5.52 -5.21 -5.94
N HIS A 216 6.28 -4.90 -6.99
CA HIS A 216 6.20 -3.67 -7.78
C HIS A 216 6.03 -3.99 -9.25
N ALA A 217 5.30 -3.14 -9.97
CA ALA A 217 5.13 -3.26 -11.41
C ALA A 217 5.11 -1.90 -12.11
N ALA A 218 5.51 -1.88 -13.37
CA ALA A 218 5.33 -0.75 -14.27
C ALA A 218 5.21 -1.21 -15.72
N LEU A 219 4.31 -0.60 -16.49
CA LEU A 219 4.23 -0.78 -17.93
C LEU A 219 5.30 0.09 -18.60
N MET A 220 6.26 -0.54 -19.27
CA MET A 220 7.43 0.10 -19.84
C MET A 220 7.20 0.58 -21.29
N PRO A 221 7.93 1.62 -21.77
CA PRO A 221 7.75 2.17 -23.11
C PRO A 221 7.93 1.18 -24.28
N ASN A 222 8.51 0.00 -24.06
CA ASN A 222 8.57 -1.09 -25.03
C ASN A 222 7.31 -1.99 -25.01
N GLY A 223 6.27 -1.66 -24.23
CA GLY A 223 5.04 -2.43 -24.09
C GLY A 223 5.13 -3.64 -23.16
N LYS A 224 6.30 -3.88 -22.55
CA LYS A 224 6.49 -4.97 -21.57
C LYS A 224 6.27 -4.47 -20.14
N VAL A 225 6.05 -5.40 -19.24
CA VAL A 225 5.86 -5.10 -17.82
C VAL A 225 7.13 -5.44 -17.04
N MET A 226 7.65 -4.48 -16.29
CA MET A 226 8.69 -4.69 -15.30
C MET A 226 8.07 -5.14 -13.99
N PHE A 227 8.58 -6.24 -13.42
CA PHE A 227 8.36 -6.64 -12.02
C PHE A 227 9.63 -6.45 -11.21
N LEU A 228 9.48 -5.96 -9.97
CA LEU A 228 10.57 -5.75 -9.05
C LEU A 228 10.17 -6.22 -7.65
N ASP A 229 11.06 -6.95 -6.99
CA ASP A 229 10.82 -7.55 -5.68
C ASP A 229 11.99 -7.32 -4.73
N LYS A 230 11.87 -7.81 -3.51
CA LYS A 230 12.93 -7.86 -2.50
C LYS A 230 13.83 -9.09 -2.69
N VAL A 231 14.92 -9.15 -1.95
CA VAL A 231 15.74 -10.37 -1.84
C VAL A 231 14.93 -11.49 -1.20
N GLU A 232 14.87 -12.64 -1.87
CA GLU A 232 14.09 -13.81 -1.49
C GLU A 232 14.94 -15.07 -1.39
N ASN A 233 14.51 -16.05 -0.60
CA ASN A 233 15.16 -17.37 -0.56
C ASN A 233 14.76 -18.27 -1.74
N TYR A 234 13.75 -17.86 -2.53
CA TYR A 234 13.26 -18.57 -3.70
C TYR A 234 12.56 -17.62 -4.67
N THR A 235 12.85 -17.77 -5.96
CA THR A 235 12.04 -17.28 -7.08
C THR A 235 12.02 -18.35 -8.18
N LYS A 236 11.12 -18.22 -9.14
CA LYS A 236 11.07 -19.15 -10.29
C LYS A 236 12.11 -18.84 -11.37
N LEU A 237 12.86 -17.74 -11.24
CA LEU A 237 13.85 -17.27 -12.20
C LEU A 237 15.25 -17.28 -11.62
N ASN A 238 16.20 -17.66 -12.47
CA ASN A 238 17.63 -17.60 -12.16
C ASN A 238 18.37 -16.67 -13.12
N LEU A 239 19.29 -15.89 -12.58
CA LEU A 239 20.29 -15.16 -13.34
C LEU A 239 21.29 -16.13 -14.00
N SER A 240 22.06 -15.64 -14.96
CA SER A 240 23.07 -16.42 -15.67
C SER A 240 24.16 -17.02 -14.79
N ASN A 241 24.38 -16.45 -13.59
CA ASN A 241 25.31 -16.95 -12.59
C ASN A 241 24.69 -18.02 -11.65
N GLY A 242 23.42 -18.42 -11.86
CA GLY A 242 22.70 -19.43 -11.09
C GLY A 242 22.04 -18.93 -9.81
N ARG A 243 22.13 -17.62 -9.49
CA ARG A 243 21.42 -17.00 -8.36
C ARG A 243 19.99 -16.68 -8.74
N PHE A 244 19.12 -16.53 -7.74
CA PHE A 244 17.76 -16.09 -7.97
C PHE A 244 17.73 -14.66 -8.55
N ALA A 245 16.80 -14.42 -9.46
CA ALA A 245 16.46 -13.08 -9.92
C ALA A 245 15.34 -12.53 -9.03
N TYR A 246 15.44 -11.24 -8.67
CA TYR A 246 14.44 -10.53 -7.88
C TYR A 246 13.74 -9.42 -8.68
N SER A 247 13.99 -9.38 -9.97
CA SER A 247 13.31 -8.53 -10.95
C SER A 247 13.14 -9.28 -12.25
N ALA A 248 12.11 -8.95 -13.01
CA ALA A 248 11.81 -9.58 -14.29
C ALA A 248 11.18 -8.59 -15.27
N GLU A 249 11.40 -8.83 -16.55
CA GLU A 249 10.66 -8.20 -17.65
C GLU A 249 9.72 -9.24 -18.26
N TYR A 250 8.42 -8.95 -18.24
CA TYR A 250 7.36 -9.81 -18.78
C TYR A 250 6.79 -9.23 -20.06
N ASP A 251 6.69 -10.04 -21.09
CA ASP A 251 6.06 -9.70 -22.36
C ASP A 251 4.60 -10.23 -22.38
N PRO A 252 3.58 -9.34 -22.29
CA PRO A 252 2.19 -9.77 -22.26
C PRO A 252 1.68 -10.38 -23.56
N VAL A 253 2.41 -10.22 -24.69
CA VAL A 253 2.05 -10.79 -25.99
C VAL A 253 2.52 -12.23 -26.12
N THR A 254 3.76 -12.51 -25.66
CA THR A 254 4.38 -13.85 -25.80
C THR A 254 4.30 -14.68 -24.53
N ASN A 255 3.98 -14.09 -23.38
CA ASN A 255 4.09 -14.66 -22.04
C ASN A 255 5.52 -15.04 -21.64
N GLU A 256 6.52 -14.49 -22.29
CA GLU A 256 7.91 -14.69 -21.91
C GLU A 256 8.30 -13.81 -20.72
N VAL A 257 9.10 -14.36 -19.83
CA VAL A 257 9.63 -13.67 -18.65
C VAL A 257 11.16 -13.74 -18.67
N VAL A 258 11.81 -12.59 -18.62
CA VAL A 258 13.28 -12.48 -18.65
C VAL A 258 13.77 -12.02 -17.28
N PRO A 259 14.71 -12.72 -16.63
CA PRO A 259 15.27 -12.29 -15.34
C PRO A 259 16.14 -11.05 -15.49
N LEU A 260 16.01 -10.11 -14.54
CA LEU A 260 16.80 -8.90 -14.46
C LEU A 260 17.56 -8.86 -13.13
N ARG A 261 18.79 -8.37 -13.14
CA ARG A 261 19.60 -8.15 -11.95
C ARG A 261 19.50 -6.69 -11.49
N TYR A 262 19.48 -6.51 -10.17
CA TYR A 262 19.75 -5.24 -9.51
C TYR A 262 20.87 -5.42 -8.46
N LYS A 263 21.41 -4.31 -7.96
CA LYS A 263 22.53 -4.30 -7.02
C LYS A 263 22.10 -4.01 -5.57
N THR A 264 21.08 -3.18 -5.35
CA THR A 264 20.62 -2.79 -4.01
C THR A 264 19.19 -3.25 -3.75
N ASN A 265 18.89 -3.74 -2.54
CA ASN A 265 17.60 -4.34 -2.17
C ASN A 265 16.44 -3.36 -2.33
N ALA A 266 15.51 -3.67 -3.24
CA ALA A 266 14.37 -2.83 -3.59
C ALA A 266 13.14 -3.03 -2.71
N PHE A 267 13.26 -3.74 -1.58
CA PHE A 267 12.14 -4.06 -0.71
C PHE A 267 11.34 -2.81 -0.32
N CYS A 268 10.07 -2.76 -0.73
CA CYS A 268 9.13 -1.66 -0.50
C CYS A 268 9.70 -0.28 -0.93
N ALA A 269 10.33 -0.25 -2.10
CA ALA A 269 10.76 0.98 -2.74
C ALA A 269 9.56 1.79 -3.27
N GLY A 270 9.74 3.07 -3.52
CA GLY A 270 8.90 3.88 -4.38
C GLY A 270 9.45 3.93 -5.80
N GLY A 271 8.75 4.59 -6.71
CA GLY A 271 9.25 4.78 -8.06
C GLY A 271 8.48 5.79 -8.89
N SER A 272 9.07 6.22 -9.98
CA SER A 272 8.46 7.09 -10.97
C SER A 272 9.23 7.04 -12.29
N PHE A 273 8.62 7.52 -13.37
CA PHE A 273 9.31 7.71 -14.64
C PHE A 273 9.99 9.10 -14.70
N LEU A 274 11.22 9.12 -15.20
CA LEU A 274 11.88 10.34 -15.62
C LEU A 274 11.30 10.83 -16.96
N ALA A 275 11.52 12.10 -17.28
CA ALA A 275 11.05 12.72 -18.52
C ALA A 275 11.50 11.98 -19.81
N ASN A 276 12.61 11.26 -19.76
CA ASN A 276 13.13 10.47 -20.87
C ASN A 276 12.58 9.04 -20.97
N GLY A 277 11.58 8.68 -20.14
CA GLY A 277 10.98 7.34 -20.10
C GLY A 277 11.76 6.30 -19.30
N THR A 278 12.87 6.67 -18.66
CA THR A 278 13.58 5.78 -17.74
C THR A 278 12.79 5.62 -16.46
N LEU A 279 12.53 4.39 -16.04
CA LEU A 279 11.94 4.09 -14.75
C LEU A 279 13.00 4.23 -13.65
N LEU A 280 12.67 4.96 -12.59
CA LEU A 280 13.51 5.15 -11.41
C LEU A 280 12.83 4.50 -10.20
N SER A 281 13.48 3.48 -9.61
CA SER A 281 13.09 2.90 -8.32
C SER A 281 13.92 3.52 -7.20
N ILE A 282 13.27 3.91 -6.11
CA ILE A 282 13.79 4.82 -5.09
C ILE A 282 13.65 4.23 -3.69
N GLY A 283 14.73 4.19 -2.93
CA GLY A 283 14.74 3.66 -1.57
C GLY A 283 14.72 2.13 -1.55
N GLY A 284 14.34 1.56 -0.44
CA GLY A 284 14.32 0.13 -0.21
C GLY A 284 14.74 -0.23 1.20
N ASN A 285 15.23 -1.45 1.42
CA ASN A 285 15.61 -1.94 2.75
C ASN A 285 17.06 -2.41 2.81
N GLY A 286 17.50 -2.84 4.00
CA GLY A 286 18.84 -3.34 4.26
C GLY A 286 19.21 -4.56 3.43
N ASN A 287 20.49 -4.85 3.37
CA ASN A 287 20.99 -6.07 2.73
C ASN A 287 20.63 -7.31 3.57
N LEU A 288 20.41 -8.42 2.86
CA LEU A 288 20.28 -9.76 3.45
C LEU A 288 21.50 -10.60 3.04
N SER A 289 22.70 -10.16 3.46
CA SER A 289 23.98 -10.73 3.02
C SER A 289 24.16 -12.22 3.39
N TRP A 290 23.40 -12.71 4.35
CA TRP A 290 23.34 -14.12 4.73
C TRP A 290 22.56 -14.96 3.69
N LEU A 291 21.66 -14.32 2.92
CA LEU A 291 20.84 -14.94 1.88
C LEU A 291 21.44 -14.68 0.50
N ASP A 292 21.75 -13.43 0.20
CA ASP A 292 22.38 -13.01 -1.05
C ASP A 292 23.46 -11.94 -0.80
N PRO A 293 24.76 -12.33 -0.75
CA PRO A 293 25.83 -11.41 -0.45
C PRO A 293 26.18 -10.40 -1.56
N GLU A 294 25.63 -10.58 -2.79
CA GLU A 294 25.86 -9.65 -3.90
C GLU A 294 24.81 -8.52 -3.96
N VAL A 295 23.73 -8.64 -3.18
CA VAL A 295 22.75 -7.56 -3.08
C VAL A 295 23.07 -6.69 -1.88
N GLU A 296 23.39 -5.45 -2.17
CA GLU A 296 23.76 -4.43 -1.19
C GLU A 296 22.53 -3.80 -0.51
N ASP A 297 22.80 -2.93 0.46
CA ASP A 297 21.84 -2.08 1.14
C ASP A 297 21.12 -1.14 0.16
N GLY A 298 19.79 -1.15 0.20
CA GLY A 298 18.90 -0.36 -0.63
C GLY A 298 18.26 0.85 0.05
N TRP A 299 18.53 1.12 1.34
CA TRP A 299 17.91 2.22 2.10
C TRP A 299 17.93 3.57 1.39
N LYS A 300 19.03 3.85 0.70
CA LYS A 300 19.26 5.06 -0.09
C LYS A 300 19.43 4.75 -1.58
N GLY A 301 18.98 3.57 -2.03
CA GLY A 301 19.18 3.08 -3.39
C GLY A 301 18.43 3.89 -4.44
N LEU A 302 19.07 4.09 -5.59
CA LEU A 302 18.48 4.68 -6.79
C LEU A 302 18.81 3.77 -7.97
N ARG A 303 17.78 3.14 -8.56
CA ARG A 303 17.87 2.11 -9.61
C ARG A 303 17.17 2.60 -10.84
N TYR A 304 17.82 2.53 -11.99
CA TYR A 304 17.35 3.05 -13.27
C TYR A 304 17.13 1.90 -14.25
N LEU A 305 15.98 1.88 -14.92
CA LEU A 305 15.66 0.92 -15.97
C LEU A 305 15.12 1.64 -17.19
N THR A 306 15.86 1.59 -18.29
CA THR A 306 15.46 2.23 -19.55
C THR A 306 14.91 1.19 -20.52
N ARG A 307 13.76 1.48 -21.12
CA ARG A 307 13.15 0.72 -22.20
C ARG A 307 12.66 1.64 -23.30
N SER A 308 12.65 1.14 -24.54
CA SER A 308 12.20 1.92 -25.69
C SER A 308 11.53 1.02 -26.72
N ALA A 309 10.44 1.49 -27.32
CA ALA A 309 9.78 0.81 -28.43
C ALA A 309 10.64 0.84 -29.72
N SER A 310 11.54 1.81 -29.85
CA SER A 310 12.43 1.98 -31.03
C SER A 310 13.81 1.34 -30.88
N ASP A 311 14.19 0.88 -29.68
CA ASP A 311 15.48 0.24 -29.39
C ASP A 311 15.28 -1.07 -28.64
N ALA A 312 15.18 -2.15 -29.40
CA ALA A 312 15.00 -3.50 -28.85
C ALA A 312 16.23 -4.01 -28.08
N SER A 313 17.41 -3.39 -28.25
CA SER A 313 18.63 -3.81 -27.53
C SER A 313 18.54 -3.54 -26.02
N LEU A 314 17.65 -2.65 -25.60
CA LEU A 314 17.39 -2.35 -24.19
C LEU A 314 16.50 -3.38 -23.49
N SER A 315 15.82 -4.26 -24.25
CA SER A 315 14.94 -5.29 -23.69
C SER A 315 15.77 -6.37 -23.00
N GLY A 316 15.40 -6.72 -21.77
CA GLY A 316 16.12 -7.72 -20.97
C GLY A 316 17.45 -7.23 -20.36
N GLU A 317 17.84 -5.98 -20.55
CA GLU A 317 19.01 -5.41 -19.88
C GLU A 317 18.75 -5.19 -18.38
N ASP A 318 19.78 -5.38 -17.56
CA ASP A 318 19.74 -5.23 -16.10
C ASP A 318 19.48 -3.79 -15.64
N TRP A 319 19.08 -3.63 -14.38
CA TRP A 319 19.01 -2.33 -13.72
C TRP A 319 20.38 -1.67 -13.64
N ILE A 320 20.43 -0.37 -13.89
CA ILE A 320 21.64 0.46 -13.80
C ILE A 320 21.62 1.22 -12.47
N GLU A 321 22.70 1.10 -11.71
CA GLU A 321 22.87 1.78 -10.43
C GLU A 321 24.24 2.50 -10.42
N PRO A 322 24.29 3.77 -10.86
CA PRO A 322 25.56 4.49 -11.04
C PRO A 322 26.23 4.92 -9.72
N GLY A 323 25.58 4.68 -8.59
CA GLY A 323 26.08 5.00 -7.26
C GLY A 323 25.47 6.29 -6.66
N ASN A 324 24.52 6.92 -7.35
CA ASN A 324 23.70 7.97 -6.76
C ASN A 324 22.92 7.41 -5.56
N ARG A 325 22.72 8.24 -4.54
CA ARG A 325 22.00 7.84 -3.33
C ARG A 325 21.10 8.96 -2.85
N LEU A 326 20.02 8.63 -2.17
CA LEU A 326 19.19 9.56 -1.41
C LEU A 326 20.00 10.25 -0.31
N ASP A 327 19.53 11.40 0.16
CA ASP A 327 20.09 12.08 1.32
C ASP A 327 19.84 11.26 2.60
N THR A 328 18.61 10.79 2.80
CA THR A 328 18.26 9.94 3.95
C THR A 328 17.70 8.58 3.51
N ALA A 329 17.73 7.60 4.42
CA ALA A 329 17.14 6.27 4.21
C ALA A 329 15.61 6.38 4.06
N ARG A 330 15.04 5.65 3.09
CA ARG A 330 13.59 5.61 2.86
C ARG A 330 13.14 4.20 2.48
N TRP A 331 12.45 3.57 3.38
CA TRP A 331 11.68 2.36 3.16
C TRP A 331 10.20 2.73 3.23
N TYR A 332 9.39 2.39 2.24
CA TYR A 332 8.00 2.87 2.05
C TYR A 332 7.87 4.37 1.68
N PRO A 333 8.65 4.92 0.74
CA PRO A 333 8.46 6.27 0.27
C PRO A 333 7.43 6.35 -0.85
N THR A 334 6.73 7.47 -0.96
CA THR A 334 5.94 7.82 -2.16
C THR A 334 6.71 8.79 -3.04
N VAL A 335 6.56 8.63 -4.35
CA VAL A 335 7.29 9.37 -5.38
C VAL A 335 6.33 10.04 -6.34
N GLN A 336 6.61 11.30 -6.72
CA GLN A 336 5.83 12.04 -7.71
C GLN A 336 6.73 12.82 -8.64
N THR A 337 6.56 12.67 -9.96
CA THR A 337 7.20 13.53 -10.98
C THR A 337 6.53 14.90 -11.00
N MET A 338 7.33 15.95 -10.92
CA MET A 338 6.89 17.35 -10.90
C MET A 338 6.82 17.95 -12.31
N PRO A 339 6.14 19.08 -12.51
CA PRO A 339 5.99 19.74 -13.82
C PRO A 339 7.31 20.12 -14.49
N ASP A 340 8.36 20.40 -13.71
CA ASP A 340 9.71 20.75 -14.16
C ASP A 340 10.61 19.51 -14.35
N ALA A 341 10.01 18.32 -14.32
CA ALA A 341 10.69 17.02 -14.37
C ALA A 341 11.56 16.68 -13.15
N THR A 342 11.55 17.48 -12.08
CA THR A 342 12.14 17.06 -10.81
C THR A 342 11.29 15.97 -10.16
N ILE A 343 11.89 15.22 -9.23
CA ILE A 343 11.22 14.11 -8.56
C ILE A 343 11.07 14.45 -7.08
N PHE A 344 9.83 14.52 -6.62
CA PHE A 344 9.49 14.66 -5.21
C PHE A 344 9.42 13.29 -4.56
N VAL A 345 10.11 13.10 -3.43
CA VAL A 345 10.16 11.84 -2.68
C VAL A 345 9.80 12.13 -1.24
N ALA A 346 8.75 11.53 -0.73
CA ALA A 346 8.26 11.82 0.62
C ALA A 346 8.12 10.55 1.47
N SER A 347 8.29 10.73 2.79
CA SER A 347 8.06 9.70 3.79
C SER A 347 9.11 8.58 3.80
N GLY A 348 8.83 7.55 4.56
CA GLY A 348 9.59 6.33 4.67
C GLY A 348 10.08 6.05 6.09
N SER A 349 10.74 4.90 6.25
CA SER A 349 11.44 4.51 7.48
C SER A 349 12.95 4.55 7.29
N LEU A 350 13.68 4.90 8.37
CA LEU A 350 15.14 4.95 8.40
C LEU A 350 15.81 3.57 8.47
N ASN A 351 15.09 2.55 8.95
CA ASN A 351 15.69 1.26 9.33
C ASN A 351 14.75 0.05 9.22
N GLY A 352 13.49 0.22 8.77
CA GLY A 352 12.51 -0.87 8.64
C GLY A 352 12.00 -1.47 9.96
N LEU A 353 12.26 -0.82 11.09
CA LEU A 353 11.74 -1.23 12.38
C LEU A 353 10.34 -0.65 12.64
N ASP A 354 9.80 -0.97 13.83
CA ASP A 354 8.47 -0.59 14.29
C ASP A 354 8.17 0.90 14.05
N PRO A 355 7.15 1.27 13.25
CA PRO A 355 6.79 2.65 12.97
C PRO A 355 6.18 3.38 14.19
N ALA A 356 5.75 2.65 15.21
CA ALA A 356 5.30 3.25 16.46
C ALA A 356 6.44 3.91 17.28
N LYS A 357 7.70 3.68 16.87
CA LYS A 357 8.88 4.30 17.47
C LYS A 357 9.39 5.42 16.56
N ASN A 358 9.21 6.66 17.00
CA ASN A 358 9.54 7.86 16.19
C ASN A 358 10.99 7.88 15.71
N GLU A 359 11.94 7.34 16.44
CA GLU A 359 13.35 7.24 16.04
C GLU A 359 13.59 6.36 14.81
N ASN A 360 12.63 5.51 14.43
CA ASN A 360 12.70 4.69 13.23
C ASN A 360 12.16 5.42 12.00
N ASN A 361 11.46 6.52 12.18
CA ASN A 361 10.64 7.15 11.16
C ASN A 361 11.36 8.28 10.44
N ASN A 362 11.03 8.48 9.16
CA ASN A 362 11.53 9.56 8.34
C ASN A 362 10.37 10.42 7.78
N PRO A 363 9.75 11.30 8.60
CA PRO A 363 8.64 12.14 8.17
C PRO A 363 9.13 13.38 7.41
N THR A 364 9.97 13.17 6.40
CA THR A 364 10.59 14.21 5.58
C THR A 364 10.30 14.00 4.11
N TYR A 365 10.58 15.01 3.30
CA TYR A 365 10.68 14.88 1.85
C TYR A 365 12.05 15.34 1.36
N GLU A 366 12.41 14.91 0.16
CA GLU A 366 13.57 15.41 -0.60
C GLU A 366 13.23 15.53 -2.09
N ILE A 367 14.01 16.30 -2.81
CA ILE A 367 13.81 16.54 -4.24
C ILE A 367 15.05 16.07 -4.99
N LEU A 368 14.81 15.23 -6.02
CA LEU A 368 15.84 14.86 -6.97
C LEU A 368 15.71 15.75 -8.21
N ASP A 369 16.82 15.93 -8.92
CA ASP A 369 16.81 16.62 -10.20
C ASP A 369 16.12 15.78 -11.30
N LYS A 370 15.99 16.33 -12.49
CA LYS A 370 15.36 15.67 -13.65
C LYS A 370 16.06 14.38 -14.12
N ASN A 371 17.25 14.09 -13.62
CA ASN A 371 17.99 12.85 -13.90
C ASN A 371 17.90 11.87 -12.72
N GLY A 372 17.10 12.16 -11.71
CA GLY A 372 16.95 11.36 -10.51
C GLY A 372 18.12 11.45 -9.53
N VAL A 373 18.90 12.54 -9.56
CA VAL A 373 20.02 12.77 -8.64
C VAL A 373 19.55 13.66 -7.50
N THR A 374 19.83 13.26 -6.25
CA THR A 374 19.43 14.05 -5.07
C THR A 374 20.05 15.44 -5.07
N LYS A 375 19.28 16.41 -4.58
CA LYS A 375 19.78 17.77 -4.28
C LYS A 375 20.43 17.85 -2.88
N GLY A 376 20.43 16.76 -2.11
CA GLY A 376 21.20 16.58 -0.89
C GLY A 376 20.59 17.22 0.36
N GLU A 377 19.26 17.33 0.45
CA GLU A 377 18.58 17.88 1.62
C GLU A 377 17.25 17.15 1.88
N SER A 378 17.09 16.62 3.10
CA SER A 378 15.83 16.07 3.60
C SER A 378 15.15 17.08 4.51
N ILE A 379 13.93 17.47 4.15
CA ILE A 379 13.16 18.54 4.79
C ILE A 379 11.99 17.92 5.54
N SER A 380 11.80 18.30 6.82
CA SER A 380 10.68 17.85 7.62
C SER A 380 9.34 18.31 7.03
N MET A 381 8.34 17.41 6.98
CA MET A 381 6.99 17.71 6.51
C MET A 381 6.00 17.58 7.68
N GLU A 382 5.38 18.67 8.05
CA GLU A 382 4.55 18.74 9.26
C GLU A 382 3.39 17.74 9.26
N LEU A 383 2.73 17.56 8.12
CA LEU A 383 1.66 16.57 7.96
C LEU A 383 2.15 15.15 8.27
N LEU A 384 3.32 14.76 7.74
CA LEU A 384 3.90 13.44 8.00
C LEU A 384 4.30 13.27 9.47
N VAL A 385 4.83 14.34 10.11
CA VAL A 385 5.17 14.32 11.54
C VAL A 385 3.93 14.07 12.39
N LYS A 386 2.83 14.75 12.10
CA LYS A 386 1.55 14.62 12.84
C LYS A 386 0.84 13.30 12.61
N ALA A 387 1.03 12.67 11.43
CA ALA A 387 0.32 11.47 11.04
C ALA A 387 0.95 10.17 11.56
N GLN A 388 2.14 10.21 12.18
CA GLN A 388 2.79 9.02 12.71
C GLN A 388 1.87 8.28 13.71
N PRO A 389 1.87 6.94 13.72
CA PRO A 389 2.68 6.02 12.91
C PRO A 389 2.10 5.69 11.52
N TYR A 390 0.94 6.21 11.12
CA TYR A 390 0.22 5.92 9.87
C TYR A 390 0.60 6.89 8.75
N TYR A 391 1.90 7.08 8.47
CA TYR A 391 2.37 8.14 7.58
C TYR A 391 3.16 7.62 6.36
N MET A 392 3.54 6.33 6.33
CA MET A 392 4.30 5.73 5.24
C MET A 392 3.43 5.48 4.00
N TYR A 393 4.03 5.52 2.82
CA TYR A 393 3.32 5.48 1.55
C TYR A 393 2.13 6.47 1.52
N PRO A 394 2.33 7.77 1.80
CA PRO A 394 1.27 8.76 1.66
C PRO A 394 0.71 8.77 0.24
N PHE A 395 -0.59 9.04 0.08
CA PHE A 395 -1.17 9.23 -1.24
C PHE A 395 -0.83 10.63 -1.74
N ILE A 396 -0.19 10.73 -2.90
CA ILE A 396 0.29 12.01 -3.45
C ILE A 396 -0.16 12.14 -4.89
N HIS A 397 -0.84 13.26 -5.21
CA HIS A 397 -1.31 13.58 -6.54
C HIS A 397 -0.93 15.01 -6.92
N LEU A 398 -0.38 15.19 -8.13
CA LEU A 398 -0.08 16.51 -8.69
C LEU A 398 -1.37 17.16 -9.18
N LEU A 399 -1.65 18.38 -8.73
CA LEU A 399 -2.82 19.17 -9.05
C LEU A 399 -2.56 20.13 -10.25
N ALA A 400 -3.65 20.65 -10.85
CA ALA A 400 -3.59 21.53 -12.01
C ALA A 400 -2.89 22.88 -11.73
N ASP A 401 -2.84 23.31 -10.48
CA ASP A 401 -2.11 24.52 -10.04
C ASP A 401 -0.61 24.29 -9.81
N GLY A 402 -0.12 23.04 -9.98
CA GLY A 402 1.28 22.66 -9.78
C GLY A 402 1.65 22.29 -8.34
N ASN A 403 0.72 22.39 -7.41
CA ASN A 403 0.88 21.93 -6.03
C ASN A 403 0.58 20.44 -5.90
N LEU A 404 0.91 19.84 -4.76
CA LEU A 404 0.61 18.46 -4.46
C LEU A 404 -0.58 18.35 -3.50
N PHE A 405 -1.55 17.50 -3.82
CA PHE A 405 -2.43 16.93 -2.80
C PHE A 405 -1.65 15.84 -2.09
N VAL A 406 -1.55 15.92 -0.78
CA VAL A 406 -0.89 14.92 0.07
C VAL A 406 -1.87 14.45 1.13
N PHE A 407 -2.10 13.14 1.18
CA PHE A 407 -2.96 12.49 2.16
C PHE A 407 -2.18 11.43 2.94
N THR A 408 -2.33 11.42 4.24
CA THR A 408 -1.76 10.40 5.12
C THR A 408 -2.63 10.20 6.36
N SER A 409 -2.71 8.98 6.88
CA SER A 409 -3.59 8.64 8.01
C SER A 409 -5.08 8.86 7.66
N LYS A 410 -5.64 10.01 8.04
CA LYS A 410 -6.99 10.51 7.72
C LYS A 410 -6.94 11.94 7.18
N SER A 411 -5.80 12.59 7.29
CA SER A 411 -5.61 14.02 7.04
C SER A 411 -5.00 14.30 5.68
N SER A 412 -5.34 15.43 5.10
CA SER A 412 -4.79 15.85 3.82
C SER A 412 -4.55 17.36 3.74
N GLU A 413 -3.65 17.72 2.83
CA GLU A 413 -3.31 19.11 2.56
C GLU A 413 -2.94 19.33 1.10
N ILE A 414 -2.97 20.60 0.68
CA ILE A 414 -2.33 21.06 -0.54
C ILE A 414 -0.95 21.60 -0.16
N PHE A 415 0.11 21.05 -0.75
CA PHE A 415 1.50 21.35 -0.45
C PHE A 415 2.20 22.02 -1.63
N ASP A 416 2.74 23.21 -1.40
CA ASP A 416 3.59 23.95 -2.34
C ASP A 416 5.04 23.45 -2.19
N VAL A 417 5.51 22.65 -3.15
CA VAL A 417 6.87 22.09 -3.14
C VAL A 417 7.92 23.19 -3.30
N GLY A 418 7.65 24.19 -4.15
CA GLY A 418 8.58 25.31 -4.39
C GLY A 418 8.76 26.19 -3.16
N GLY A 419 7.70 26.44 -2.41
CA GLY A 419 7.71 27.19 -1.16
C GLY A 419 8.03 26.35 0.08
N GLY A 420 8.00 25.02 -0.02
CA GLY A 420 8.23 24.09 1.10
C GLY A 420 7.18 24.23 2.22
N ARG A 421 5.90 24.43 1.87
CA ARG A 421 4.87 24.78 2.85
C ARG A 421 3.49 24.25 2.47
N THR A 422 2.66 24.02 3.48
CA THR A 422 1.21 23.80 3.33
C THR A 422 0.54 25.10 2.83
N VAL A 423 -0.21 24.99 1.74
CA VAL A 423 -1.05 26.06 1.18
C VAL A 423 -2.44 26.04 1.80
N LYS A 424 -3.01 24.85 1.92
CA LYS A 424 -4.36 24.64 2.45
C LYS A 424 -4.43 23.30 3.18
N SER A 425 -4.87 23.30 4.44
CA SER A 425 -5.29 22.06 5.11
C SER A 425 -6.72 21.75 4.69
N LEU A 426 -6.99 20.48 4.44
CA LEU A 426 -8.31 19.99 4.02
C LEU A 426 -8.98 19.26 5.19
N PRO A 427 -10.32 19.07 5.16
CA PRO A 427 -11.02 18.28 6.15
C PRO A 427 -10.48 16.85 6.23
N ASP A 428 -10.48 16.26 7.43
CA ASP A 428 -10.12 14.87 7.62
C ASP A 428 -11.16 13.94 6.97
N LEU A 429 -10.70 12.88 6.32
CA LEU A 429 -11.57 11.83 5.78
C LEU A 429 -12.13 10.99 6.94
N THR A 430 -13.45 10.85 7.01
CA THR A 430 -14.10 10.00 8.00
C THR A 430 -13.84 8.51 7.75
N GLY A 431 -14.02 7.69 8.79
CA GLY A 431 -13.71 6.25 8.73
C GLY A 431 -12.37 5.92 9.37
N ASP A 432 -11.78 4.81 8.93
CA ASP A 432 -10.53 4.27 9.48
C ASP A 432 -9.28 4.90 8.82
N TYR A 433 -8.09 4.44 9.24
CA TYR A 433 -6.81 4.85 8.64
C TYR A 433 -6.67 4.32 7.21
N ARG A 434 -6.04 5.12 6.32
CA ARG A 434 -5.95 4.83 4.88
C ARG A 434 -4.54 4.57 4.36
N THR A 435 -3.51 4.84 5.17
CA THR A 435 -2.12 4.66 4.76
C THR A 435 -1.43 3.60 5.62
N TYR A 436 -0.29 3.10 5.14
CA TYR A 436 0.42 1.98 5.78
C TYR A 436 0.59 2.16 7.29
N PRO A 437 0.31 1.10 8.10
CA PRO A 437 0.03 -0.29 7.71
C PRO A 437 -1.43 -0.61 7.38
N ASN A 438 -2.34 0.32 7.49
CA ASN A 438 -3.78 0.13 7.28
C ASN A 438 -4.23 0.59 5.89
N THR A 439 -3.47 0.25 4.88
CA THR A 439 -3.57 0.81 3.54
C THR A 439 -4.92 0.54 2.87
N GLY A 440 -5.57 1.63 2.45
CA GLY A 440 -6.61 1.64 1.42
C GLY A 440 -5.99 1.87 0.03
N GLY A 441 -6.80 2.35 -0.91
CA GLY A 441 -6.36 2.76 -2.25
C GLY A 441 -6.76 4.19 -2.55
N SER A 442 -6.03 4.84 -3.46
CA SER A 442 -6.30 6.22 -3.91
C SER A 442 -6.15 6.34 -5.42
N VAL A 443 -7.06 7.07 -6.05
CA VAL A 443 -6.98 7.45 -7.46
C VAL A 443 -7.31 8.92 -7.64
N ILE A 444 -6.60 9.58 -8.56
CA ILE A 444 -7.07 10.83 -9.17
C ILE A 444 -7.97 10.45 -10.34
N LEU A 445 -9.23 10.91 -10.34
CA LEU A 445 -10.17 10.61 -11.39
C LEU A 445 -9.73 11.22 -12.73
N PRO A 446 -10.23 10.71 -13.86
CA PRO A 446 -9.88 11.24 -15.16
C PRO A 446 -10.06 12.75 -15.25
N LEU A 447 -9.07 13.44 -15.82
CA LEU A 447 -9.01 14.89 -15.95
C LEU A 447 -9.45 15.31 -17.35
N SER A 448 -10.13 16.44 -17.48
CA SER A 448 -10.50 17.01 -18.77
C SER A 448 -10.59 18.54 -18.73
N SER A 449 -10.58 19.18 -19.88
CA SER A 449 -10.78 20.63 -20.03
C SER A 449 -12.19 21.09 -19.63
N ALA A 450 -13.16 20.17 -19.63
CA ALA A 450 -14.57 20.47 -19.33
C ALA A 450 -14.78 21.03 -17.90
N ASN A 451 -13.84 20.76 -16.98
CA ASN A 451 -13.84 21.30 -15.62
C ASN A 451 -12.52 22.02 -15.28
N ASP A 452 -11.86 22.62 -16.29
CA ASP A 452 -10.58 23.30 -16.13
C ASP A 452 -9.48 22.39 -15.53
N TRP A 453 -9.51 21.10 -15.83
CA TRP A 453 -8.60 20.08 -15.32
C TRP A 453 -8.61 19.98 -13.78
N ASN A 454 -9.67 20.43 -13.13
CA ASN A 454 -9.82 20.36 -11.69
C ASN A 454 -9.88 18.90 -11.22
N ALA A 455 -8.93 18.52 -10.40
CA ALA A 455 -8.78 17.15 -9.94
C ALA A 455 -9.87 16.77 -8.93
N GLU A 456 -10.42 15.58 -9.08
CA GLU A 456 -11.18 14.90 -8.03
C GLU A 456 -10.42 13.64 -7.61
N ILE A 457 -10.32 13.42 -6.31
CA ILE A 457 -9.54 12.31 -5.75
C ILE A 457 -10.50 11.42 -4.96
N VAL A 458 -10.41 10.12 -5.21
CA VAL A 458 -11.16 9.09 -4.48
C VAL A 458 -10.20 8.27 -3.65
N ILE A 459 -10.54 8.08 -2.37
CA ILE A 459 -9.80 7.24 -1.43
C ILE A 459 -10.77 6.23 -0.81
N CYS A 460 -10.48 4.93 -0.90
CA CYS A 460 -11.34 3.85 -0.43
C CYS A 460 -10.58 2.86 0.47
N GLY A 461 -11.31 2.19 1.34
CA GLY A 461 -10.77 1.07 2.10
C GLY A 461 -9.85 1.49 3.25
N GLY A 462 -9.04 0.56 3.73
CA GLY A 462 -8.17 0.76 4.89
C GLY A 462 -8.67 0.03 6.14
N GLY A 463 -8.25 0.43 7.33
CA GLY A 463 -8.65 -0.25 8.57
C GLY A 463 -8.22 0.47 9.84
N ALA A 464 -8.74 0.02 10.98
CA ALA A 464 -8.51 0.66 12.28
C ALA A 464 -7.26 0.12 13.01
N TYR A 465 -6.94 -1.16 12.82
CA TYR A 465 -5.93 -1.85 13.63
C TYR A 465 -4.96 -2.64 12.77
N GLN A 466 -3.73 -2.77 13.26
CA GLN A 466 -2.71 -3.60 12.64
C GLN A 466 -2.77 -5.02 13.25
N ASP A 467 -3.84 -5.74 12.96
CA ASP A 467 -4.03 -7.13 13.35
C ASP A 467 -4.67 -7.92 12.21
N ILE A 468 -4.83 -9.23 12.36
CA ILE A 468 -5.33 -10.13 11.32
C ILE A 468 -6.86 -10.27 11.30
N THR A 469 -7.55 -9.89 12.39
CA THR A 469 -8.96 -10.21 12.61
C THR A 469 -9.90 -9.02 12.52
N SER A 470 -9.39 -7.80 12.67
CA SER A 470 -10.21 -6.60 12.62
C SER A 470 -10.79 -6.39 11.22
N PRO A 471 -12.09 -6.02 11.14
CA PRO A 471 -12.71 -5.72 9.86
C PRO A 471 -12.04 -4.51 9.22
N THR A 472 -11.93 -4.52 7.90
CA THR A 472 -11.47 -3.40 7.10
C THR A 472 -12.60 -2.45 6.76
N ASP A 473 -12.26 -1.20 6.42
CA ASP A 473 -13.24 -0.15 6.12
C ASP A 473 -13.79 -0.29 4.69
N ALA A 474 -15.10 -0.14 4.55
CA ALA A 474 -15.76 -0.12 3.25
C ALA A 474 -15.94 1.30 2.69
N SER A 475 -15.78 2.32 3.52
CA SER A 475 -16.07 3.69 3.13
C SER A 475 -15.07 4.25 2.12
N CYS A 476 -15.58 5.13 1.27
CA CYS A 476 -14.83 5.91 0.31
C CYS A 476 -15.13 7.40 0.52
N GLY A 477 -14.13 8.24 0.27
CA GLY A 477 -14.33 9.67 0.17
C GLY A 477 -13.88 10.16 -1.20
N ARG A 478 -14.64 11.11 -1.78
CA ARG A 478 -14.31 11.85 -3.00
C ARG A 478 -14.18 13.33 -2.67
N ILE A 479 -13.11 13.97 -3.12
CA ILE A 479 -12.85 15.40 -2.85
C ILE A 479 -12.29 16.09 -4.10
N ALA A 480 -12.70 17.34 -4.33
CA ALA A 480 -12.06 18.26 -5.27
C ALA A 480 -11.24 19.29 -4.47
N PRO A 481 -9.94 19.04 -4.24
CA PRO A 481 -9.15 19.78 -3.24
C PRO A 481 -8.94 21.25 -3.59
N LEU A 482 -8.96 21.64 -4.87
CA LEU A 482 -8.80 23.04 -5.30
C LEU A 482 -10.08 23.88 -5.14
N ASN A 483 -11.23 23.28 -4.89
CA ASN A 483 -12.45 24.03 -4.63
C ASN A 483 -12.31 24.84 -3.34
N GLU A 484 -12.93 26.02 -3.27
CA GLU A 484 -12.85 26.92 -2.10
C GLU A 484 -13.37 26.21 -0.84
N ASP A 485 -14.50 25.53 -0.93
CA ASP A 485 -15.21 24.77 0.14
C ASP A 485 -15.01 23.27 -0.06
N ALA A 486 -13.78 22.84 -0.40
CA ALA A 486 -13.47 21.43 -0.57
C ALA A 486 -13.83 20.63 0.70
N ASP A 487 -14.66 19.61 0.51
CA ASP A 487 -15.07 18.66 1.55
C ASP A 487 -15.21 17.26 0.96
N TRP A 488 -15.25 16.25 1.81
CA TRP A 488 -15.39 14.86 1.40
C TRP A 488 -16.85 14.48 1.14
N GLU A 489 -17.15 14.11 -0.10
CA GLU A 489 -18.37 13.40 -0.43
C GLU A 489 -18.17 11.91 -0.11
N MET A 490 -18.90 11.42 0.89
CA MET A 490 -18.75 10.04 1.36
C MET A 490 -19.60 9.06 0.55
N ASP A 491 -19.00 7.93 0.20
CA ASP A 491 -19.59 6.78 -0.50
C ASP A 491 -19.13 5.48 0.17
N SER A 492 -19.52 4.32 -0.34
CA SER A 492 -19.10 3.04 0.22
C SER A 492 -19.06 1.91 -0.80
N MET A 493 -18.02 1.10 -0.72
CA MET A 493 -17.92 -0.20 -1.40
C MET A 493 -18.93 -1.20 -0.80
N PRO A 494 -19.25 -2.30 -1.52
CA PRO A 494 -20.16 -3.34 -1.01
C PRO A 494 -19.58 -4.15 0.16
N GLU A 495 -18.29 -4.06 0.38
CA GLU A 495 -17.58 -4.74 1.49
C GLU A 495 -16.35 -3.93 1.90
N GLY A 496 -15.84 -4.15 3.12
CA GLY A 496 -14.58 -3.59 3.57
C GLY A 496 -13.41 -4.17 2.78
N ARG A 497 -12.42 -3.33 2.45
CA ARG A 497 -11.19 -3.77 1.78
C ARG A 497 -9.97 -3.04 2.33
N GLY A 498 -9.08 -3.77 2.99
CA GLY A 498 -7.70 -3.33 3.17
C GLY A 498 -6.87 -3.73 1.96
N MET A 499 -5.86 -2.96 1.57
CA MET A 499 -5.00 -3.21 0.40
C MET A 499 -5.77 -3.23 -0.93
N VAL A 500 -6.84 -2.47 -1.04
CA VAL A 500 -7.61 -2.33 -2.28
C VAL A 500 -6.86 -1.46 -3.27
N GLU A 501 -6.86 -1.85 -4.54
CA GLU A 501 -6.13 -1.19 -5.61
C GLU A 501 -7.07 -0.64 -6.66
N GLY A 502 -6.93 0.66 -7.00
CA GLY A 502 -7.75 1.35 -8.00
C GLY A 502 -6.98 1.58 -9.30
N THR A 503 -7.44 0.99 -10.40
CA THR A 503 -6.85 1.13 -11.75
C THR A 503 -7.80 1.90 -12.65
N LEU A 504 -7.32 3.02 -13.23
CA LEU A 504 -8.07 3.81 -14.21
C LEU A 504 -8.25 3.03 -15.51
N LEU A 505 -9.46 3.07 -16.08
CA LEU A 505 -9.79 2.42 -17.33
C LEU A 505 -10.10 3.46 -18.43
N PRO A 506 -9.76 3.15 -19.70
CA PRO A 506 -9.91 4.11 -20.81
C PRO A 506 -11.33 4.58 -21.10
N ASP A 507 -12.36 3.89 -20.59
CA ASP A 507 -13.78 4.29 -20.69
C ASP A 507 -14.21 5.27 -19.58
N GLY A 508 -13.27 5.74 -18.75
CA GLY A 508 -13.51 6.67 -17.64
C GLY A 508 -13.89 6.03 -16.31
N THR A 509 -14.13 4.74 -16.29
CA THR A 509 -14.42 4.00 -15.05
C THR A 509 -13.14 3.68 -14.28
N VAL A 510 -13.27 3.31 -13.01
CA VAL A 510 -12.17 2.84 -12.17
C VAL A 510 -12.45 1.41 -11.75
N LEU A 511 -11.49 0.54 -12.02
CA LEU A 511 -11.51 -0.85 -11.57
C LEU A 511 -10.86 -0.95 -10.19
N TRP A 512 -11.59 -1.43 -9.19
CA TRP A 512 -11.07 -1.68 -7.85
C TRP A 512 -10.96 -3.20 -7.63
N LEU A 513 -9.75 -3.64 -7.27
CA LEU A 513 -9.37 -5.04 -7.15
C LEU A 513 -8.65 -5.32 -5.84
N ASN A 514 -8.36 -6.60 -5.59
CA ASN A 514 -7.48 -7.09 -4.55
C ASN A 514 -7.94 -6.75 -3.13
N GLY A 515 -7.16 -7.16 -2.14
CA GLY A 515 -7.35 -6.82 -0.75
C GLY A 515 -8.09 -7.88 0.06
N ALA A 516 -8.48 -7.49 1.28
CA ALA A 516 -9.12 -8.37 2.24
C ALA A 516 -10.18 -7.64 3.08
N ASN A 517 -11.19 -8.38 3.52
CA ASN A 517 -12.23 -7.91 4.44
C ASN A 517 -11.73 -7.76 5.88
N LYS A 518 -10.60 -8.39 6.23
CA LYS A 518 -10.01 -8.34 7.56
C LYS A 518 -8.51 -8.16 7.50
N GLY A 519 -8.00 -7.46 8.49
CA GLY A 519 -6.59 -7.34 8.73
C GLY A 519 -5.96 -6.01 8.29
N ALA A 520 -4.65 -6.06 8.07
CA ALA A 520 -3.83 -4.91 7.68
C ALA A 520 -2.80 -5.33 6.65
N GLN A 521 -2.05 -4.36 6.15
CA GLN A 521 -0.92 -4.60 5.27
C GLN A 521 0.29 -5.11 6.07
N GLY A 522 0.85 -6.25 5.67
CA GLY A 522 2.00 -6.88 6.31
C GLY A 522 2.01 -8.39 6.13
N PHE A 523 3.09 -9.03 6.58
CA PHE A 523 3.23 -10.47 6.49
C PHE A 523 2.30 -11.18 7.46
N GLY A 524 1.40 -12.04 6.93
CA GLY A 524 0.46 -12.82 7.71
C GLY A 524 -0.63 -12.00 8.42
N LEU A 525 -0.89 -10.78 8.00
CA LEU A 525 -1.81 -9.86 8.68
C LEU A 525 -3.17 -9.69 7.99
N ALA A 526 -3.56 -10.53 7.05
CA ALA A 526 -4.85 -10.42 6.40
C ALA A 526 -5.58 -11.74 6.30
N GLU A 527 -6.89 -11.70 6.48
CA GLU A 527 -7.84 -12.80 6.30
C GLU A 527 -9.02 -12.36 5.42
N ASP A 528 -9.85 -13.31 4.99
CA ASP A 528 -11.04 -13.04 4.17
C ASP A 528 -10.69 -12.25 2.89
N PRO A 529 -9.94 -12.82 1.94
CA PRO A 529 -9.57 -12.11 0.71
C PRO A 529 -10.80 -11.74 -0.11
N THR A 530 -10.81 -10.53 -0.65
CA THR A 530 -11.82 -10.06 -1.59
C THR A 530 -11.46 -10.52 -3.00
N LEU A 531 -12.39 -11.15 -3.70
CA LEU A 531 -12.13 -11.77 -5.00
C LEU A 531 -12.89 -11.11 -6.15
N GLU A 532 -13.95 -10.36 -5.85
CA GLU A 532 -14.77 -9.68 -6.84
C GLU A 532 -14.07 -8.39 -7.33
N ALA A 533 -14.05 -8.20 -8.64
CA ALA A 533 -13.79 -6.90 -9.24
C ALA A 533 -14.94 -5.93 -8.91
N LEU A 534 -14.63 -4.71 -8.52
CA LEU A 534 -15.60 -3.64 -8.41
C LEU A 534 -15.35 -2.60 -9.50
N ILE A 535 -16.42 -2.14 -10.14
CA ILE A 535 -16.36 -1.10 -11.16
C ILE A 535 -17.03 0.14 -10.58
N TYR A 536 -16.27 1.23 -10.55
CA TYR A 536 -16.73 2.54 -10.09
C TYR A 536 -16.89 3.47 -11.27
N ASP A 537 -18.11 3.95 -11.50
CA ASP A 537 -18.43 4.96 -12.51
C ASP A 537 -18.47 6.35 -11.85
N PRO A 538 -17.45 7.20 -12.05
CA PRO A 538 -17.42 8.52 -11.45
C PRO A 538 -18.50 9.49 -11.99
N ALA A 539 -19.08 9.21 -13.16
CA ALA A 539 -20.13 10.02 -13.77
C ALA A 539 -21.53 9.69 -13.21
N ALA A 540 -21.69 8.52 -12.60
CA ALA A 540 -22.94 8.13 -11.97
C ALA A 540 -23.22 8.94 -10.69
N LYS A 541 -24.47 8.98 -10.26
CA LYS A 541 -24.88 9.67 -9.03
C LYS A 541 -24.35 8.96 -7.80
N LEU A 542 -24.19 9.71 -6.74
CA LEU A 542 -23.88 9.16 -5.43
C LEU A 542 -24.86 8.05 -5.04
N GLY A 543 -24.31 6.89 -4.61
CA GLY A 543 -25.06 5.68 -4.32
C GLY A 543 -25.39 4.77 -5.53
N GLU A 544 -25.06 5.20 -6.76
CA GLU A 544 -25.22 4.42 -7.99
C GLU A 544 -23.87 4.16 -8.71
N ARG A 545 -22.75 4.57 -8.11
CA ARG A 545 -21.42 4.53 -8.73
C ARG A 545 -20.80 3.15 -8.79
N TRP A 546 -21.20 2.26 -7.89
CA TRP A 546 -20.59 0.96 -7.73
C TRP A 546 -21.37 -0.16 -8.41
N SER A 547 -20.67 -1.04 -9.11
CA SER A 547 -21.20 -2.32 -9.60
C SER A 547 -20.18 -3.44 -9.39
N THR A 548 -20.68 -4.68 -9.23
CA THR A 548 -19.85 -5.86 -9.02
C THR A 548 -19.53 -6.51 -10.37
N GLY A 549 -18.25 -6.66 -10.67
CA GLY A 549 -17.72 -7.34 -11.84
C GLY A 549 -17.53 -8.84 -11.65
N ALA A 550 -16.66 -9.45 -12.46
CA ALA A 550 -16.31 -10.85 -12.34
C ALA A 550 -15.51 -11.14 -11.08
N LYS A 551 -15.48 -12.42 -10.69
CA LYS A 551 -14.78 -12.94 -9.53
C LYS A 551 -13.52 -13.69 -9.94
N SER A 552 -12.38 -13.36 -9.32
CA SER A 552 -11.15 -14.15 -9.41
C SER A 552 -11.22 -15.39 -8.52
N GLU A 553 -10.39 -16.39 -8.83
CA GLU A 553 -10.17 -17.56 -7.98
C GLU A 553 -8.87 -17.43 -7.14
N ILE A 554 -8.10 -16.36 -7.33
CA ILE A 554 -6.79 -16.16 -6.71
C ILE A 554 -6.88 -15.03 -5.67
N PRO A 555 -6.64 -15.32 -4.39
CA PRO A 555 -6.46 -14.28 -3.37
C PRO A 555 -5.28 -13.37 -3.69
N ARG A 556 -5.51 -12.04 -3.68
CA ARG A 556 -4.48 -11.02 -3.93
C ARG A 556 -4.41 -10.12 -2.71
N LEU A 557 -3.50 -10.44 -1.79
CA LEU A 557 -3.28 -9.76 -0.53
C LEU A 557 -2.04 -8.86 -0.58
N TYR A 558 -1.27 -8.81 0.50
CA TYR A 558 -0.05 -8.02 0.60
C TYR A 558 0.93 -8.32 -0.52
N HIS A 559 1.52 -7.29 -1.14
CA HIS A 559 2.42 -7.37 -2.30
C HIS A 559 1.72 -7.88 -3.57
N SER A 560 0.47 -7.52 -3.80
CA SER A 560 -0.18 -7.67 -5.10
C SER A 560 -0.17 -6.36 -5.89
N VAL A 561 -0.28 -6.45 -7.20
CA VAL A 561 -0.30 -5.32 -8.14
C VAL A 561 -1.31 -5.54 -9.24
N ALA A 562 -1.90 -4.45 -9.75
CA ALA A 562 -2.74 -4.45 -10.94
C ALA A 562 -2.39 -3.26 -11.83
N LEU A 563 -2.31 -3.43 -13.13
CA LEU A 563 -1.99 -2.34 -14.07
C LEU A 563 -2.64 -2.51 -15.43
N LEU A 564 -3.07 -1.39 -16.03
CA LEU A 564 -3.64 -1.34 -17.36
C LEU A 564 -2.57 -1.62 -18.43
N LEU A 565 -2.86 -2.51 -19.36
CA LEU A 565 -2.00 -2.88 -20.48
C LEU A 565 -2.40 -2.12 -21.77
N LEU A 566 -1.50 -2.13 -22.76
CA LEU A 566 -1.74 -1.48 -24.05
C LEU A 566 -2.99 -1.98 -24.76
N ASP A 567 -3.36 -3.23 -24.58
CA ASP A 567 -4.56 -3.80 -25.17
C ASP A 567 -5.86 -3.40 -24.44
N GLY A 568 -5.79 -2.59 -23.40
CA GLY A 568 -6.93 -2.16 -22.58
C GLY A 568 -7.41 -3.21 -21.59
N THR A 569 -6.70 -4.31 -21.41
CA THR A 569 -6.92 -5.28 -20.32
C THR A 569 -6.11 -4.89 -19.07
N VAL A 570 -6.42 -5.48 -17.92
CA VAL A 570 -5.68 -5.23 -16.68
C VAL A 570 -4.93 -6.49 -16.28
N LEU A 571 -3.60 -6.39 -16.15
CA LEU A 571 -2.75 -7.43 -15.61
C LEU A 571 -2.75 -7.38 -14.10
N ILE A 572 -2.94 -8.55 -13.46
CA ILE A 572 -2.89 -8.70 -12.00
C ILE A 572 -1.82 -9.73 -11.67
N ALA A 573 -0.92 -9.39 -10.76
CA ALA A 573 0.18 -10.25 -10.37
C ALA A 573 0.46 -10.15 -8.86
N GLY A 574 1.33 -11.04 -8.37
CA GLY A 574 1.74 -11.07 -6.97
C GLY A 574 0.65 -11.58 -6.06
N SER A 575 0.78 -11.34 -4.92
CA SER A 575 0.48 -11.61 -3.54
C SER A 575 1.62 -12.40 -2.91
N ASN A 576 2.39 -11.74 -2.07
CA ASN A 576 3.44 -12.37 -1.28
C ASN A 576 3.28 -11.96 0.19
N PRO A 577 2.22 -12.49 0.88
CA PRO A 577 1.88 -12.09 2.23
C PRO A 577 2.73 -12.82 3.29
N VAL A 578 3.93 -13.23 2.94
CA VAL A 578 4.87 -13.98 3.78
C VAL A 578 6.26 -13.34 3.71
N ASP A 579 7.04 -13.50 4.80
CA ASP A 579 8.39 -12.92 4.86
C ASP A 579 9.33 -13.51 3.79
N MET A 580 9.29 -14.84 3.63
CA MET A 580 9.98 -15.57 2.56
C MET A 580 8.99 -16.47 1.82
N PRO A 581 9.16 -16.70 0.52
CA PRO A 581 8.24 -17.46 -0.29
C PRO A 581 7.85 -18.82 0.27
N VAL A 582 6.56 -19.03 0.37
CA VAL A 582 5.92 -20.30 0.71
C VAL A 582 5.13 -20.73 -0.53
N LEU A 583 5.38 -21.95 -1.02
CA LEU A 583 4.85 -22.40 -2.31
C LEU A 583 3.51 -23.15 -2.19
N GLU A 584 3.20 -23.69 -1.02
CA GLU A 584 2.00 -24.46 -0.77
C GLU A 584 1.28 -23.93 0.47
N ALA A 585 -0.05 -23.86 0.41
CA ALA A 585 -0.86 -23.45 1.54
C ALA A 585 -0.74 -24.44 2.71
N THR A 586 -0.60 -23.93 3.92
CA THR A 586 -0.65 -24.68 5.17
C THR A 586 -1.70 -24.08 6.10
N ASN A 587 -1.96 -24.71 7.24
CA ASN A 587 -2.85 -24.11 8.25
C ASN A 587 -2.29 -22.80 8.83
N GLU A 588 -0.97 -22.69 8.95
CA GLU A 588 -0.29 -21.49 9.46
C GLU A 588 -0.12 -20.42 8.36
N THR A 589 -0.06 -20.84 7.11
CA THR A 589 0.11 -19.97 5.95
C THR A 589 -0.93 -20.32 4.90
N PRO A 590 -2.18 -19.90 5.10
CA PRO A 590 -3.28 -20.26 4.19
C PRO A 590 -3.16 -19.57 2.81
N PHE A 591 -2.41 -18.47 2.72
CA PHE A 591 -2.18 -17.72 1.50
C PHE A 591 -0.70 -17.75 1.14
N PRO A 592 -0.27 -18.72 0.31
CA PRO A 592 1.12 -18.83 -0.13
C PRO A 592 1.52 -17.71 -1.09
N THR A 593 2.81 -17.64 -1.42
CA THR A 593 3.32 -16.74 -2.46
C THR A 593 2.71 -17.08 -3.81
N GLU A 594 2.11 -16.09 -4.47
CA GLU A 594 1.43 -16.28 -5.74
C GLU A 594 2.28 -15.77 -6.91
N PHE A 595 2.64 -16.66 -7.80
CA PHE A 595 3.40 -16.35 -9.02
C PHE A 595 2.52 -16.29 -10.27
N ARG A 596 1.31 -16.88 -10.22
CA ARG A 596 0.41 -16.86 -11.38
C ARG A 596 -0.09 -15.44 -11.63
N MET A 597 -0.12 -15.06 -12.88
CA MET A 597 -0.70 -13.81 -13.34
C MET A 597 -2.09 -14.04 -13.90
N GLU A 598 -2.95 -13.05 -13.75
CA GLU A 598 -4.27 -13.00 -14.36
C GLU A 598 -4.41 -11.77 -15.24
N ILE A 599 -5.17 -11.90 -16.29
CA ILE A 599 -5.72 -10.77 -17.06
C ILE A 599 -7.19 -10.63 -16.71
N TYR A 600 -7.58 -9.45 -16.28
CA TYR A 600 -8.98 -9.03 -16.24
C TYR A 600 -9.32 -8.36 -17.55
N THR A 601 -10.33 -8.90 -18.26
CA THR A 601 -10.93 -8.30 -19.46
C THR A 601 -12.10 -7.44 -19.01
N PRO A 602 -12.00 -6.10 -19.11
CA PRO A 602 -13.08 -5.20 -18.70
C PRO A 602 -14.35 -5.32 -19.52
N PRO A 603 -15.48 -4.77 -19.03
CA PRO A 603 -16.77 -4.78 -19.72
C PRO A 603 -16.72 -4.32 -21.17
N TYR A 604 -15.96 -3.27 -21.47
CA TYR A 604 -15.83 -2.70 -22.81
C TYR A 604 -15.15 -3.62 -23.83
N LEU A 605 -14.39 -4.63 -23.39
CA LEU A 605 -13.78 -5.64 -24.27
C LEU A 605 -14.51 -6.99 -24.22
N SER A 606 -15.68 -7.05 -23.59
CA SER A 606 -16.41 -8.30 -23.42
C SER A 606 -17.53 -8.46 -24.45
N GLY A 607 -17.70 -9.70 -24.95
CA GLY A 607 -18.78 -10.04 -25.89
C GLY A 607 -18.72 -9.24 -27.20
N ALA A 608 -19.87 -8.73 -27.65
CA ALA A 608 -19.99 -7.97 -28.89
C ALA A 608 -19.26 -6.61 -28.88
N ASN A 609 -18.92 -6.09 -27.69
CA ASN A 609 -18.18 -4.83 -27.59
C ASN A 609 -16.77 -4.95 -28.16
N ALA A 610 -16.13 -6.11 -28.01
CA ALA A 610 -14.79 -6.35 -28.55
C ALA A 610 -14.70 -6.15 -30.07
N GLU A 611 -15.81 -6.37 -30.79
CA GLU A 611 -15.90 -6.19 -32.26
C GLU A 611 -15.94 -4.69 -32.68
N LYS A 612 -16.24 -3.78 -31.74
CA LYS A 612 -16.28 -2.33 -31.98
C LYS A 612 -14.93 -1.65 -31.83
N ARG A 613 -13.90 -2.42 -31.46
CA ARG A 613 -12.56 -1.89 -31.21
C ARG A 613 -12.00 -1.16 -32.43
N PRO A 614 -11.60 0.13 -32.30
CA PRO A 614 -10.95 0.85 -33.38
C PRO A 614 -9.66 0.15 -33.85
N GLN A 615 -9.41 0.21 -35.16
CA GLN A 615 -8.27 -0.46 -35.79
C GLN A 615 -7.37 0.58 -36.49
N ASN A 616 -6.18 0.13 -36.91
CA ASN A 616 -5.26 0.90 -37.72
C ASN A 616 -4.94 2.31 -37.17
N VAL A 617 -4.78 2.41 -35.85
CA VAL A 617 -4.47 3.70 -35.21
C VAL A 617 -3.07 4.15 -35.61
N GLU A 618 -2.96 5.35 -36.15
CA GLU A 618 -1.72 6.04 -36.49
C GLU A 618 -1.69 7.41 -35.81
N LEU A 619 -0.61 7.71 -35.08
CA LEU A 619 -0.37 9.02 -34.46
C LEU A 619 0.59 9.82 -35.33
N GLU A 620 0.29 11.08 -35.59
CA GLU A 620 1.17 12.02 -36.31
C GLU A 620 2.57 12.10 -35.68
N SER A 621 2.63 12.10 -34.35
CA SER A 621 3.87 12.14 -33.57
C SER A 621 3.78 11.25 -32.34
N LYS A 622 4.92 10.68 -31.96
CA LYS A 622 5.13 10.01 -30.66
C LYS A 622 5.90 10.89 -29.66
N GLU A 623 6.29 12.09 -30.06
CA GLU A 623 6.88 13.12 -29.21
C GLU A 623 5.87 14.27 -29.13
N LEU A 624 5.21 14.40 -27.98
CA LEU A 624 4.17 15.38 -27.71
C LEU A 624 4.62 16.39 -26.65
N LYS A 625 3.92 17.50 -26.52
CA LYS A 625 4.18 18.51 -25.49
C LYS A 625 2.87 18.93 -24.82
N ALA A 626 2.94 19.16 -23.52
CA ALA A 626 1.86 19.75 -22.76
C ALA A 626 1.86 21.29 -22.94
N ASP A 627 1.47 21.78 -24.14
CA ASP A 627 1.53 23.19 -24.51
C ASP A 627 0.25 23.71 -25.21
N GLY A 628 -0.82 22.90 -25.20
CA GLY A 628 -2.10 23.23 -25.82
C GLY A 628 -2.12 23.08 -27.36
N MET A 629 -1.06 22.56 -27.96
CA MET A 629 -1.01 22.30 -29.41
C MET A 629 -1.80 21.03 -29.76
N THR A 630 -2.29 20.96 -30.99
CA THR A 630 -2.98 19.78 -31.51
C THR A 630 -2.03 18.80 -32.20
N PHE A 631 -2.41 17.54 -32.25
CA PHE A 631 -1.80 16.50 -33.06
C PHE A 631 -2.90 15.66 -33.73
N GLU A 632 -2.56 15.07 -34.88
CA GLU A 632 -3.49 14.30 -35.68
C GLU A 632 -3.46 12.83 -35.32
N VAL A 633 -4.64 12.21 -35.27
CA VAL A 633 -4.86 10.78 -35.04
C VAL A 633 -5.70 10.21 -36.17
N LEU A 634 -5.20 9.21 -36.87
CA LEU A 634 -5.91 8.44 -37.86
C LEU A 634 -6.29 7.07 -37.30
N PHE A 635 -7.50 6.59 -37.63
CA PHE A 635 -7.93 5.25 -37.23
C PHE A 635 -9.17 4.81 -38.04
N ASP A 636 -9.46 3.52 -38.00
CA ASP A 636 -10.68 2.96 -38.54
C ASP A 636 -11.69 2.67 -37.42
N ALA A 637 -12.93 3.08 -37.61
CA ALA A 637 -14.07 2.79 -36.73
C ALA A 637 -15.18 2.11 -37.51
N LEU A 638 -16.17 1.51 -36.85
CA LEU A 638 -17.37 1.00 -37.50
C LEU A 638 -18.22 2.18 -38.04
N ASP A 639 -19.00 1.91 -39.07
CA ASP A 639 -19.84 2.92 -39.72
C ASP A 639 -21.03 3.40 -38.85
N ASP A 640 -21.35 2.69 -37.80
CA ASP A 640 -22.36 3.06 -36.78
C ASP A 640 -21.78 3.77 -35.55
N ALA A 641 -20.47 4.03 -35.51
CA ALA A 641 -19.78 4.74 -34.44
C ALA A 641 -20.33 6.16 -34.27
N LYS A 642 -20.50 6.60 -33.02
CA LYS A 642 -21.16 7.85 -32.65
C LYS A 642 -20.23 8.90 -32.07
N GLU A 643 -19.26 8.48 -31.29
CA GLU A 643 -18.38 9.37 -30.56
C GLU A 643 -16.97 8.81 -30.46
N VAL A 644 -16.01 9.69 -30.29
CA VAL A 644 -14.60 9.34 -30.05
C VAL A 644 -14.06 10.18 -28.92
N GLU A 645 -13.24 9.53 -28.09
CA GLU A 645 -12.40 10.16 -27.09
C GLU A 645 -10.94 9.78 -27.34
N ILE A 646 -10.04 10.74 -27.17
CA ILE A 646 -8.60 10.49 -27.18
C ILE A 646 -8.12 10.63 -25.75
N VAL A 647 -7.60 9.52 -25.23
CA VAL A 647 -7.20 9.39 -23.83
C VAL A 647 -5.69 9.30 -23.73
N LEU A 648 -5.09 10.18 -22.93
CA LEU A 648 -3.67 10.18 -22.63
C LEU A 648 -3.46 9.61 -21.22
N TYR A 649 -2.81 8.45 -21.10
CA TYR A 649 -2.71 7.69 -19.86
C TYR A 649 -1.25 7.53 -19.41
N HIS A 650 -0.96 7.83 -18.15
CA HIS A 650 0.31 7.54 -17.48
C HIS A 650 0.07 6.49 -16.40
N GLY A 651 0.62 5.28 -16.59
CA GLY A 651 0.39 4.14 -15.69
C GLY A 651 1.12 4.23 -14.35
N GLY A 652 2.21 4.99 -14.28
CA GLY A 652 2.99 5.19 -13.07
C GLY A 652 3.77 3.96 -12.62
N PHE A 653 4.17 3.99 -11.35
CA PHE A 653 4.83 2.88 -10.64
C PHE A 653 3.86 2.30 -9.61
N VAL A 654 3.56 1.01 -9.74
CA VAL A 654 2.54 0.33 -8.94
C VAL A 654 3.18 -0.45 -7.82
N THR A 655 2.72 -0.26 -6.59
CA THR A 655 3.13 -1.02 -5.41
C THR A 655 2.15 -0.80 -4.26
N HIS A 656 1.89 -1.81 -3.44
CA HIS A 656 1.17 -1.67 -2.17
C HIS A 656 -0.14 -0.85 -2.27
N SER A 657 -0.96 -1.11 -3.28
CA SER A 657 -2.22 -0.39 -3.57
C SER A 657 -2.05 1.07 -4.01
N LEU A 658 -0.82 1.50 -4.31
CA LEU A 658 -0.52 2.82 -4.87
C LEU A 658 -0.08 2.71 -6.32
N HIS A 659 -0.58 3.63 -7.14
CA HIS A 659 -0.10 3.90 -8.49
C HIS A 659 0.57 5.28 -8.49
N MET A 660 1.86 5.32 -8.19
CA MET A 660 2.62 6.58 -8.07
C MET A 660 2.74 7.27 -9.42
N GLY A 661 2.20 8.49 -9.52
CA GLY A 661 2.14 9.25 -10.76
C GLY A 661 0.98 8.90 -11.70
N HIS A 662 0.12 7.93 -11.33
CA HIS A 662 -1.04 7.47 -12.09
C HIS A 662 -1.95 8.61 -12.53
N ARG A 663 -2.31 8.67 -13.83
CA ARG A 663 -3.06 9.79 -14.37
C ARG A 663 -3.71 9.43 -15.71
N MET A 664 -4.92 9.92 -15.93
CA MET A 664 -5.66 9.76 -17.18
C MET A 664 -6.28 11.10 -17.60
N LEU A 665 -6.09 11.49 -18.85
CA LEU A 665 -6.49 12.77 -19.39
C LEU A 665 -7.35 12.54 -20.63
N TYR A 666 -8.55 13.11 -20.64
CA TYR A 666 -9.41 13.16 -21.82
C TYR A 666 -9.12 14.43 -22.61
N LEU A 667 -8.59 14.28 -23.81
CA LEU A 667 -8.19 15.38 -24.66
C LEU A 667 -9.38 15.94 -25.45
N ASP A 668 -9.42 17.24 -25.64
CA ASP A 668 -10.39 17.85 -26.54
C ASP A 668 -10.17 17.34 -27.97
N THR A 669 -11.22 16.89 -28.61
CA THR A 669 -11.16 16.27 -29.94
C THR A 669 -12.03 17.01 -30.95
N GLY A 670 -11.55 17.07 -32.19
CA GLY A 670 -12.31 17.60 -33.32
C GLY A 670 -12.13 16.76 -34.58
N GLY A 671 -13.08 16.84 -35.53
CA GLY A 671 -12.96 16.20 -36.83
C GLY A 671 -13.54 14.79 -36.95
N PHE A 672 -14.10 14.21 -35.89
CA PHE A 672 -14.82 12.92 -36.00
C PHE A 672 -16.06 13.05 -36.89
N GLU A 673 -16.23 12.11 -37.84
CA GLU A 673 -17.34 12.07 -38.77
C GLU A 673 -18.13 10.78 -38.64
N ALA A 674 -19.30 10.84 -37.98
CA ALA A 674 -20.19 9.69 -37.85
C ALA A 674 -20.60 9.13 -39.25
N GLY A 675 -20.61 7.82 -39.39
CA GLY A 675 -20.92 7.13 -40.65
C GLY A 675 -19.73 6.96 -41.59
N LYS A 676 -18.53 7.36 -41.21
CA LYS A 676 -17.29 7.05 -41.91
C LYS A 676 -16.50 5.97 -41.19
N THR A 677 -15.87 5.08 -41.93
CA THR A 677 -14.94 4.08 -41.37
C THR A 677 -13.58 4.69 -41.14
N GLU A 678 -12.97 5.33 -42.14
CA GLU A 678 -11.68 6.00 -41.99
C GLU A 678 -11.89 7.35 -41.29
N GLN A 679 -11.28 7.52 -40.12
CA GLN A 679 -11.40 8.71 -39.31
C GLN A 679 -10.08 9.48 -39.27
N LYS A 680 -10.21 10.80 -39.18
CA LYS A 680 -9.13 11.74 -38.98
C LYS A 680 -9.54 12.74 -37.90
N VAL A 681 -8.92 12.64 -36.73
CA VAL A 681 -9.29 13.43 -35.57
C VAL A 681 -8.08 14.25 -35.12
N GLU A 682 -8.33 15.51 -34.77
CA GLU A 682 -7.34 16.34 -34.05
C GLU A 682 -7.58 16.24 -32.56
N ALA A 683 -6.52 15.97 -31.80
CA ALA A 683 -6.54 15.96 -30.34
C ALA A 683 -5.70 17.11 -29.80
N THR A 684 -6.22 17.86 -28.82
CA THR A 684 -5.54 19.00 -28.19
C THR A 684 -4.85 18.57 -26.93
N MET A 685 -3.54 18.77 -26.86
CA MET A 685 -2.74 18.49 -25.66
C MET A 685 -3.13 19.39 -24.48
N PRO A 686 -2.93 18.94 -23.23
CA PRO A 686 -3.11 19.80 -22.06
C PRO A 686 -2.26 21.07 -22.14
N PRO A 687 -2.70 22.17 -21.53
CA PRO A 687 -2.05 23.48 -21.69
C PRO A 687 -0.69 23.63 -21.00
N ASN A 688 -0.35 22.73 -20.09
CA ASN A 688 0.92 22.81 -19.35
C ASN A 688 1.26 21.49 -18.64
N SER A 689 2.50 21.43 -18.15
CA SER A 689 3.07 20.25 -17.47
C SER A 689 2.52 20.01 -16.05
N ASN A 690 1.73 20.91 -15.45
CA ASN A 690 1.04 20.61 -14.19
C ASN A 690 -0.01 19.53 -14.43
N ILE A 691 -0.64 19.54 -15.60
CA ILE A 691 -1.70 18.60 -15.99
C ILE A 691 -1.09 17.33 -16.57
N ALA A 692 -0.12 17.45 -17.48
CA ALA A 692 0.63 16.33 -18.04
C ALA A 692 2.13 16.49 -17.77
N PRO A 693 2.64 16.12 -16.59
CA PRO A 693 4.06 16.17 -16.29
C PRO A 693 4.89 15.33 -17.27
N PRO A 694 6.17 15.72 -17.53
CA PRO A 694 7.01 15.06 -18.52
C PRO A 694 7.24 13.58 -18.22
N GLY A 695 7.12 12.73 -19.25
CA GLY A 695 7.33 11.29 -19.12
C GLY A 695 6.66 10.46 -20.22
N PRO A 696 6.65 9.13 -20.09
CA PRO A 696 5.98 8.24 -21.01
C PRO A 696 4.48 8.20 -20.74
N TYR A 697 3.68 8.29 -21.79
CA TYR A 697 2.23 8.13 -21.76
C TYR A 697 1.79 7.11 -22.80
N VAL A 698 0.57 6.60 -22.65
CA VAL A 698 -0.11 5.78 -23.64
C VAL A 698 -1.30 6.57 -24.19
N VAL A 699 -1.39 6.69 -25.51
CA VAL A 699 -2.58 7.22 -26.18
C VAL A 699 -3.51 6.06 -26.48
N TYR A 700 -4.76 6.14 -25.99
CA TYR A 700 -5.86 5.28 -26.42
C TYR A 700 -6.85 6.09 -27.27
N VAL A 701 -7.27 5.51 -28.39
CA VAL A 701 -8.43 5.96 -29.15
C VAL A 701 -9.62 5.15 -28.66
N VAL A 702 -10.60 5.81 -28.07
CA VAL A 702 -11.79 5.18 -27.50
C VAL A 702 -13.00 5.55 -28.34
N VAL A 703 -13.65 4.58 -28.95
CA VAL A 703 -14.87 4.79 -29.78
C VAL A 703 -16.03 4.08 -29.10
N ASP A 704 -17.09 4.83 -28.82
CA ASP A 704 -18.29 4.34 -28.13
C ASP A 704 -17.91 3.56 -26.84
N GLY A 705 -16.94 4.08 -26.07
CA GLY A 705 -16.41 3.50 -24.84
C GLY A 705 -15.46 2.29 -25.04
N VAL A 706 -15.09 1.92 -26.26
CA VAL A 706 -14.20 0.78 -26.54
C VAL A 706 -12.81 1.26 -26.97
N PRO A 707 -11.74 0.98 -26.23
CA PRO A 707 -10.39 1.43 -26.58
C PRO A 707 -9.75 0.59 -27.69
N ALA A 708 -9.02 1.25 -28.57
CA ALA A 708 -8.05 0.64 -29.47
C ALA A 708 -6.83 0.05 -28.70
N MET A 709 -5.91 -0.56 -29.44
CA MET A 709 -4.57 -0.84 -28.91
C MET A 709 -3.85 0.48 -28.60
N GLY A 710 -3.45 0.68 -27.35
CA GLY A 710 -2.73 1.86 -26.90
C GLY A 710 -1.33 1.98 -27.52
N GLN A 711 -0.87 3.21 -27.71
CA GLN A 711 0.48 3.48 -28.23
C GLN A 711 1.24 4.41 -27.30
N PHE A 712 2.48 4.04 -26.97
CA PHE A 712 3.36 4.90 -26.20
C PHE A 712 3.75 6.15 -26.97
N VAL A 713 3.71 7.27 -26.25
CA VAL A 713 4.23 8.58 -26.63
C VAL A 713 5.07 9.16 -25.51
N MET A 714 5.98 10.04 -25.83
CA MET A 714 6.72 10.84 -24.83
C MET A 714 6.10 12.22 -24.75
N VAL A 715 5.79 12.70 -23.55
CA VAL A 715 5.34 14.06 -23.27
C VAL A 715 6.49 14.84 -22.63
N GLY A 716 6.87 15.98 -23.24
CA GLY A 716 7.97 16.83 -22.82
C GLY A 716 7.58 18.28 -22.57
#